data_42c1e4f0a766229933fd564118625d77
#
_entry.id   42c1e4f0a766229933fd564118625d77
#
_cell.length_a   1.000
_cell.length_b   1.000
_cell.length_c   1.000
_cell.angle_alpha   90.00
_cell.angle_beta   90.00
_cell.angle_gamma   90.00
#
_symmetry.space_group_name_H-M   'P 1'
#
loop_
_entity.id
_entity.type
_entity.pdbx_description
1 polymer ?
#
loop_
_entity_poly.entity_id
_entity_poly.type
_entity_poly.pdbx_seq_one_letter_code
_entity_poly.pdbx_strand_id
1 'polypeptide(L)'
;MNHKKIFTKNIFKTNFILIINMLFIASCTQNHVPEKYSIDQFYQNNRIGGGAFSDDETKLLVSSDESGIFNVYEIDIASGEKTQKTFSEKESFFAIDYLPGTNHILYSADKGGNEINHIYLMNEDGKISDLTPGENEKASFAGWSKDKKSMYYISNKRNPKFFDFYKMKVDTWKSEMLYQNDNGINISDMSEDESWFSFSQTITTSENKLFLTNRIDKSTIELSVEPGSYSSSGFSNDNKYFFFITDVGEEFSYLVKYEIETGKEEVLFQTNWDVMYSYLSESEKYRVTAVNEDGKNTLFIKNLVNNSDVFFPAIPDGDIKGVRISKSEKNIRLTVGTSKSPNNIYVYDMGSKKLKKLTETLNPEINVNDLVEAEVVRYPSFAGLEIPAIYYKPLDATKRNKVPALVWVHGGPGGQSRTGYSSFIQYLVNNGYAILAVNNRGSSGYGKTFYKMDDLNHGDKDLKDCIWGKKWLQNQDYIDAEKIGIIGGSYGGYMTMAAMTFTPDEFKVGVNIFGVTNWLRTLKSIPPYWESFRNALYKEMGDPTTADSIRLYEISPVFHADKVKNPVMVLQGANDPRVLKIESDEIVAGIEANGITVEYVVFDDEGHGFRKKENEIEAYGKVLSFLETYLKNDVKNL
;
A
#
# COMPACT_ATOMS: atom_id res chain seq x y z
N MET A 1 19.94 11.28 -83.51
CA MET A 1 19.33 12.52 -84.09
C MET A 1 19.28 13.51 -82.92
N ASN A 2 20.27 14.38 -82.81
CA ASN A 2 20.25 15.81 -83.16
C ASN A 2 19.23 16.59 -82.32
N HIS A 3 19.50 17.65 -81.59
CA HIS A 3 20.55 18.68 -81.69
C HIS A 3 20.78 19.36 -80.32
N LYS A 4 22.01 19.70 -80.06
CA LYS A 4 22.62 20.79 -79.36
C LYS A 4 21.88 22.13 -79.47
N LYS A 5 21.87 22.97 -78.46
CA LYS A 5 22.49 24.32 -78.53
C LYS A 5 22.80 24.88 -77.13
N ILE A 6 24.01 25.26 -77.01
CA ILE A 6 24.78 26.11 -76.13
C ILE A 6 24.34 27.55 -76.30
N PHE A 7 24.26 28.30 -75.17
CA PHE A 7 24.71 29.69 -75.17
C PHE A 7 25.23 30.11 -73.77
N THR A 8 26.41 30.67 -73.83
CA THR A 8 27.26 31.14 -72.74
C THR A 8 27.03 32.62 -72.49
N LYS A 9 27.51 33.11 -71.30
CA LYS A 9 28.02 34.42 -70.91
C LYS A 9 27.11 35.21 -69.99
N ASN A 10 27.47 35.95 -68.97
CA ASN A 10 28.75 36.35 -68.35
C ASN A 10 28.44 36.90 -66.94
N ILE A 11 29.26 36.60 -65.97
CA ILE A 11 29.98 37.43 -65.01
C ILE A 11 29.28 38.68 -64.47
N PHE A 12 28.93 38.71 -63.18
CA PHE A 12 29.35 39.79 -62.27
C PHE A 12 29.55 39.26 -60.87
N LYS A 13 30.77 39.45 -60.38
CA LYS A 13 31.19 39.17 -58.98
C LYS A 13 30.61 40.26 -58.10
N THR A 14 29.92 39.88 -57.06
CA THR A 14 29.80 40.72 -55.86
C THR A 14 29.92 39.83 -54.64
N ASN A 15 31.05 39.93 -53.95
CA ASN A 15 31.33 39.29 -52.67
C ASN A 15 30.40 39.91 -51.64
N PHE A 16 29.46 39.12 -51.12
CA PHE A 16 28.74 39.42 -49.87
C PHE A 16 29.28 38.47 -48.82
N ILE A 17 30.18 38.98 -47.99
CA ILE A 17 30.65 38.28 -46.76
C ILE A 17 29.49 38.32 -45.79
N LEU A 18 28.77 37.20 -45.67
CA LEU A 18 27.79 36.98 -44.61
C LEU A 18 28.54 36.49 -43.38
N ILE A 19 28.84 37.39 -42.44
CA ILE A 19 29.34 37.05 -41.09
C ILE A 19 28.10 36.48 -40.36
N ILE A 20 28.01 35.14 -40.32
CA ILE A 20 27.11 34.44 -39.42
C ILE A 20 27.72 34.51 -38.02
N ASN A 21 27.27 35.44 -37.21
CA ASN A 21 27.45 35.40 -35.76
C ASN A 21 26.67 34.20 -35.23
N MET A 22 27.32 33.03 -35.08
CA MET A 22 26.85 31.97 -34.21
C MET A 22 26.95 32.48 -32.78
N LEU A 23 25.87 33.04 -32.29
CA LEU A 23 25.62 33.16 -30.87
C LEU A 23 25.51 31.70 -30.33
N PHE A 24 26.60 31.19 -29.84
CA PHE A 24 26.56 30.08 -28.89
C PHE A 24 25.81 30.59 -27.64
N ILE A 25 24.51 30.37 -27.59
CA ILE A 25 23.79 30.38 -26.32
C ILE A 25 24.33 29.17 -25.57
N ALA A 26 25.40 29.37 -24.84
CA ALA A 26 25.75 28.45 -23.75
C ALA A 26 24.58 28.54 -22.76
N SER A 27 23.60 27.67 -22.90
CA SER A 27 22.68 27.37 -21.85
C SER A 27 23.54 26.82 -20.69
N CYS A 28 23.94 27.72 -19.80
CA CYS A 28 24.31 27.30 -18.46
C CYS A 28 23.06 26.65 -17.89
N THR A 29 22.97 25.34 -17.98
CA THR A 29 22.17 24.58 -17.05
C THR A 29 22.78 24.88 -15.69
N GLN A 30 22.24 25.88 -14.99
CA GLN A 30 22.49 26.00 -13.55
C GLN A 30 22.11 24.65 -12.99
N ASN A 31 23.11 23.92 -12.49
CA ASN A 31 22.86 22.71 -11.75
C ASN A 31 21.93 23.10 -10.61
N HIS A 32 20.70 22.65 -10.66
CA HIS A 32 19.74 22.86 -9.59
C HIS A 32 20.30 22.21 -8.34
N VAL A 33 20.57 23.02 -7.31
CA VAL A 33 20.96 22.53 -5.99
C VAL A 33 19.67 22.41 -5.19
N PRO A 34 19.26 21.19 -4.83
CA PRO A 34 18.01 21.00 -4.12
C PRO A 34 18.05 21.68 -2.75
N GLU A 35 16.98 22.36 -2.40
CA GLU A 35 16.77 22.87 -1.05
C GLU A 35 16.59 21.72 -0.06
N LYS A 36 17.09 21.89 1.18
CA LYS A 36 16.91 20.94 2.27
C LYS A 36 15.72 21.35 3.11
N TYR A 37 14.77 20.42 3.29
CA TYR A 37 13.55 20.65 4.05
C TYR A 37 13.61 19.91 5.39
N SER A 38 13.00 20.50 6.42
CA SER A 38 12.87 19.88 7.74
C SER A 38 11.88 18.71 7.70
N ILE A 39 11.94 17.85 8.71
CA ILE A 39 10.96 16.79 8.90
C ILE A 39 9.54 17.36 9.04
N ASP A 40 9.40 18.49 9.76
CA ASP A 40 8.12 19.18 9.92
C ASP A 40 7.51 19.58 8.59
N GLN A 41 8.32 20.15 7.66
CA GLN A 41 7.84 20.52 6.33
C GLN A 41 7.35 19.31 5.54
N PHE A 42 8.05 18.16 5.62
CA PHE A 42 7.60 16.91 4.97
C PHE A 42 6.33 16.34 5.59
N TYR A 43 6.10 16.57 6.91
CA TYR A 43 4.92 16.07 7.61
C TYR A 43 3.77 17.09 7.69
N GLN A 44 3.96 18.31 7.20
CA GLN A 44 2.89 19.24 6.83
C GLN A 44 2.19 18.83 5.51
N ASN A 45 2.73 17.90 4.75
CA ASN A 45 1.99 17.23 3.68
C ASN A 45 0.72 16.58 4.25
N ASN A 46 -0.38 16.63 3.48
CA ASN A 46 -1.62 16.01 3.89
C ASN A 46 -1.79 14.64 3.27
N ARG A 47 -2.11 13.64 4.09
CA ARG A 47 -2.59 12.35 3.60
C ARG A 47 -4.10 12.44 3.44
N ILE A 48 -4.60 12.03 2.27
CA ILE A 48 -6.02 12.02 1.98
C ILE A 48 -6.43 10.70 1.33
N GLY A 49 -7.59 10.18 1.72
CA GLY A 49 -8.12 8.94 1.21
C GLY A 49 -9.64 8.84 1.35
N GLY A 50 -10.22 7.74 0.85
CA GLY A 50 -11.66 7.56 0.81
C GLY A 50 -12.30 8.29 -0.35
N GLY A 51 -13.49 8.85 -0.16
CA GLY A 51 -14.26 9.62 -1.14
C GLY A 51 -15.55 8.92 -1.55
N ALA A 52 -16.51 8.87 -0.60
CA ALA A 52 -17.88 8.53 -0.89
C ALA A 52 -18.61 9.76 -1.44
N PHE A 53 -19.38 9.59 -2.51
CA PHE A 53 -20.26 10.65 -3.02
C PHE A 53 -21.49 10.83 -2.10
N SER A 54 -21.91 12.09 -1.89
CA SER A 54 -23.25 12.38 -1.36
C SER A 54 -24.34 11.86 -2.32
N ASP A 55 -25.57 11.71 -1.84
CA ASP A 55 -26.66 11.18 -2.68
C ASP A 55 -26.96 12.06 -3.90
N ASP A 56 -26.76 13.38 -3.80
CA ASP A 56 -26.88 14.34 -4.92
C ASP A 56 -25.60 14.46 -5.76
N GLU A 57 -24.54 13.74 -5.37
CA GLU A 57 -23.22 13.72 -6.02
C GLU A 57 -22.52 15.07 -6.11
N THR A 58 -22.89 16.03 -5.26
CA THR A 58 -22.26 17.34 -5.20
C THR A 58 -21.05 17.39 -4.27
N LYS A 59 -20.91 16.42 -3.38
CA LYS A 59 -19.88 16.37 -2.34
C LYS A 59 -19.18 15.02 -2.27
N LEU A 60 -17.97 15.03 -1.70
CA LEU A 60 -17.19 13.85 -1.35
C LEU A 60 -16.88 13.82 0.14
N LEU A 61 -17.13 12.70 0.79
CA LEU A 61 -16.70 12.43 2.16
C LEU A 61 -15.34 11.76 2.14
N VAL A 62 -14.32 12.37 2.75
CA VAL A 62 -12.92 11.90 2.73
C VAL A 62 -12.33 11.84 4.12
N SER A 63 -11.26 11.09 4.29
CA SER A 63 -10.40 11.12 5.46
C SER A 63 -9.15 11.94 5.15
N SER A 64 -8.75 12.86 6.05
CA SER A 64 -7.50 13.61 5.93
C SER A 64 -6.86 13.81 7.30
N ASP A 65 -5.53 13.85 7.33
CA ASP A 65 -4.73 14.09 8.55
C ASP A 65 -4.22 15.53 8.66
N GLU A 66 -4.81 16.47 7.95
CA GLU A 66 -4.37 17.87 7.98
C GLU A 66 -4.49 18.54 9.35
N SER A 67 -5.34 18.01 10.24
CA SER A 67 -5.44 18.44 11.64
C SER A 67 -4.44 17.76 12.58
N GLY A 68 -3.42 17.07 12.05
CA GLY A 68 -2.41 16.34 12.82
C GLY A 68 -2.71 14.86 13.03
N ILE A 69 -3.97 14.45 12.89
CA ILE A 69 -4.46 13.07 12.92
C ILE A 69 -5.62 12.93 11.96
N PHE A 70 -5.90 11.71 11.49
CA PHE A 70 -7.01 11.50 10.56
C PHE A 70 -8.35 11.92 11.15
N ASN A 71 -9.05 12.79 10.44
CA ASN A 71 -10.42 13.22 10.67
C ASN A 71 -11.22 13.12 9.38
N VAL A 72 -12.55 13.18 9.49
CA VAL A 72 -13.47 13.17 8.37
C VAL A 72 -13.70 14.57 7.84
N TYR A 73 -13.61 14.75 6.54
CA TYR A 73 -13.84 16.00 5.82
C TYR A 73 -14.84 15.79 4.69
N GLU A 74 -15.52 16.87 4.33
CA GLU A 74 -16.42 16.95 3.19
C GLU A 74 -15.83 17.94 2.19
N ILE A 75 -15.76 17.54 0.90
CA ILE A 75 -15.28 18.39 -0.20
C ILE A 75 -16.45 18.67 -1.14
N ASP A 76 -16.77 19.95 -1.36
CA ASP A 76 -17.69 20.37 -2.43
C ASP A 76 -17.02 20.20 -3.79
N ILE A 77 -17.62 19.44 -4.69
CA ILE A 77 -17.02 19.09 -5.99
C ILE A 77 -16.96 20.32 -6.91
N ALA A 78 -17.95 21.23 -6.83
CA ALA A 78 -18.01 22.37 -7.71
C ALA A 78 -16.97 23.45 -7.33
N SER A 79 -16.83 23.78 -6.05
CA SER A 79 -15.88 24.79 -5.56
C SER A 79 -14.49 24.18 -5.25
N GLY A 80 -14.43 22.96 -4.75
CA GLY A 80 -13.25 22.34 -4.14
C GLY A 80 -13.09 22.72 -2.66
N GLU A 81 -14.06 23.45 -2.09
CA GLU A 81 -14.05 23.81 -0.66
C GLU A 81 -14.11 22.56 0.21
N LYS A 82 -13.23 22.50 1.21
CA LYS A 82 -13.12 21.38 2.14
C LYS A 82 -13.53 21.82 3.54
N THR A 83 -14.48 21.09 4.14
CA THR A 83 -15.02 21.36 5.48
C THR A 83 -14.72 20.17 6.39
N GLN A 84 -14.08 20.43 7.53
CA GLN A 84 -13.86 19.41 8.58
C GLN A 84 -15.18 19.05 9.26
N LYS A 85 -15.47 17.75 9.39
CA LYS A 85 -16.70 17.23 9.99
C LYS A 85 -16.47 16.65 11.39
N THR A 86 -15.30 16.05 11.64
CA THR A 86 -14.93 15.49 12.95
C THR A 86 -13.67 16.16 13.47
N PHE A 87 -13.52 16.21 14.80
CA PHE A 87 -12.46 16.98 15.46
C PHE A 87 -11.75 16.15 16.54
N SER A 88 -11.30 14.95 16.15
CA SER A 88 -10.49 14.11 17.03
C SER A 88 -9.07 14.67 17.14
N GLU A 89 -8.52 14.62 18.37
CA GLU A 89 -7.12 14.95 18.65
C GLU A 89 -6.31 13.74 19.10
N LYS A 90 -6.99 12.59 19.32
CA LYS A 90 -6.36 11.39 19.87
C LYS A 90 -6.46 10.19 18.97
N GLU A 91 -7.64 9.94 18.40
CA GLU A 91 -7.94 8.75 17.62
C GLU A 91 -8.13 9.09 16.14
N SER A 92 -7.66 8.24 15.25
CA SER A 92 -7.87 8.40 13.82
C SER A 92 -9.30 8.05 13.42
N PHE A 93 -10.00 8.95 12.73
CA PHE A 93 -11.34 8.76 12.21
C PHE A 93 -11.32 8.62 10.69
N PHE A 94 -11.84 7.49 10.20
CA PHE A 94 -11.82 7.15 8.78
C PHE A 94 -13.24 7.17 8.20
N ALA A 95 -13.45 8.04 7.22
CA ALA A 95 -14.72 8.17 6.50
C ALA A 95 -15.13 6.85 5.85
N ILE A 96 -16.39 6.47 6.00
CA ILE A 96 -17.00 5.30 5.35
C ILE A 96 -17.91 5.74 4.22
N ASP A 97 -19.08 6.32 4.57
CA ASP A 97 -20.13 6.72 3.62
C ASP A 97 -21.09 7.72 4.25
N TYR A 98 -21.99 8.28 3.45
CA TYR A 98 -23.17 8.96 3.95
C TYR A 98 -24.28 7.95 4.29
N LEU A 99 -25.08 8.26 5.32
CA LEU A 99 -26.33 7.55 5.56
C LEU A 99 -27.31 7.90 4.44
N PRO A 100 -27.80 6.93 3.64
CA PRO A 100 -28.63 7.21 2.48
C PRO A 100 -29.84 8.10 2.78
N GLY A 101 -30.10 9.08 1.93
CA GLY A 101 -31.18 10.04 2.05
C GLY A 101 -30.95 11.14 3.09
N THR A 102 -29.74 11.25 3.65
CA THR A 102 -29.41 12.24 4.69
C THR A 102 -27.99 12.80 4.48
N ASN A 103 -27.64 13.83 5.27
CA ASN A 103 -26.27 14.32 5.40
C ASN A 103 -25.52 13.73 6.62
N HIS A 104 -26.09 12.73 7.28
CA HIS A 104 -25.40 12.02 8.36
C HIS A 104 -24.23 11.23 7.79
N ILE A 105 -23.14 11.14 8.54
CA ILE A 105 -21.91 10.46 8.08
C ILE A 105 -21.60 9.23 8.93
N LEU A 106 -21.14 8.18 8.27
CA LEU A 106 -20.53 7.01 8.89
C LEU A 106 -19.02 7.11 8.82
N TYR A 107 -18.36 6.79 9.93
CA TYR A 107 -16.92 6.65 9.99
C TYR A 107 -16.50 5.49 10.90
N SER A 108 -15.26 5.04 10.75
CA SER A 108 -14.70 4.03 11.66
C SER A 108 -13.54 4.62 12.47
N ALA A 109 -13.36 4.08 13.68
CA ALA A 109 -12.25 4.42 14.55
C ALA A 109 -11.90 3.25 15.47
N ASP A 110 -10.63 3.21 15.90
CA ASP A 110 -10.13 2.35 16.98
C ASP A 110 -9.60 3.23 18.13
N LYS A 111 -9.07 2.63 19.20
CA LYS A 111 -8.51 3.35 20.35
C LYS A 111 -7.01 3.09 20.44
N GLY A 112 -6.20 4.15 20.35
CA GLY A 112 -4.75 4.08 20.52
C GLY A 112 -4.04 3.09 19.57
N GLY A 113 -4.61 2.84 18.39
CA GLY A 113 -4.04 1.93 17.41
C GLY A 113 -4.22 0.43 17.73
N ASN A 114 -5.18 0.06 18.61
CA ASN A 114 -5.45 -1.33 19.00
C ASN A 114 -6.14 -2.19 17.93
N GLU A 115 -6.50 -1.59 16.80
CA GLU A 115 -7.21 -2.22 15.68
C GLU A 115 -8.63 -2.74 15.97
N ILE A 116 -9.20 -2.47 17.14
CA ILE A 116 -10.60 -2.81 17.46
C ILE A 116 -11.50 -1.70 16.94
N ASN A 117 -11.74 -1.72 15.64
CA ASN A 117 -12.53 -0.71 14.95
C ASN A 117 -14.03 -0.88 15.22
N HIS A 118 -14.72 0.24 15.47
CA HIS A 118 -16.17 0.35 15.52
C HIS A 118 -16.68 1.20 14.36
N ILE A 119 -17.98 1.11 14.10
CA ILE A 119 -18.70 1.95 13.14
C ILE A 119 -19.49 3.00 13.93
N TYR A 120 -19.21 4.26 13.62
CA TYR A 120 -19.86 5.42 14.24
C TYR A 120 -20.76 6.14 13.26
N LEU A 121 -21.88 6.66 13.76
CA LEU A 121 -22.76 7.59 13.06
C LEU A 121 -22.64 8.95 13.69
N MET A 122 -22.39 9.99 12.90
CA MET A 122 -22.52 11.38 13.30
C MET A 122 -23.69 12.03 12.54
N ASN A 123 -24.63 12.60 13.25
CA ASN A 123 -25.74 13.34 12.66
C ASN A 123 -25.33 14.79 12.30
N GLU A 124 -26.24 15.54 11.67
CA GLU A 124 -25.97 16.92 11.24
C GLU A 124 -25.69 17.87 12.41
N ASP A 125 -26.22 17.60 13.61
CA ASP A 125 -25.97 18.37 14.82
C ASP A 125 -24.63 18.02 15.48
N GLY A 126 -23.85 17.10 14.89
CA GLY A 126 -22.56 16.64 15.43
C GLY A 126 -22.67 15.61 16.55
N LYS A 127 -23.88 15.09 16.87
CA LYS A 127 -24.04 14.03 17.85
C LYS A 127 -23.55 12.71 17.27
N ILE A 128 -22.68 12.04 18.03
CA ILE A 128 -22.06 10.76 17.67
C ILE A 128 -22.75 9.61 18.39
N SER A 129 -22.97 8.52 17.68
CA SER A 129 -23.48 7.24 18.18
C SER A 129 -22.57 6.10 17.72
N ASP A 130 -22.12 5.27 18.65
CA ASP A 130 -21.44 4.02 18.34
C ASP A 130 -22.50 2.98 17.96
N LEU A 131 -22.46 2.52 16.70
CA LEU A 131 -23.42 1.54 16.17
C LEU A 131 -23.02 0.09 16.46
N THR A 132 -21.77 -0.14 16.81
CA THR A 132 -21.20 -1.47 17.05
C THR A 132 -20.39 -1.50 18.35
N PRO A 133 -21.01 -1.10 19.49
CA PRO A 133 -20.31 -0.97 20.75
C PRO A 133 -19.82 -2.32 21.27
N GLY A 134 -18.69 -2.28 21.99
CA GLY A 134 -18.06 -3.41 22.65
C GLY A 134 -16.62 -3.06 23.05
N GLU A 135 -16.00 -3.86 23.91
CA GLU A 135 -14.63 -3.62 24.37
C GLU A 135 -13.61 -4.29 23.44
N ASN A 136 -13.94 -5.50 22.96
CA ASN A 136 -13.07 -6.31 22.11
C ASN A 136 -13.76 -6.72 20.80
N GLU A 137 -14.88 -6.10 20.48
CA GLU A 137 -15.74 -6.41 19.35
C GLU A 137 -15.41 -5.52 18.17
N LYS A 138 -14.64 -6.06 17.26
CA LYS A 138 -14.29 -5.40 16.00
C LYS A 138 -15.43 -5.47 15.01
N ALA A 139 -15.70 -4.37 14.30
CA ALA A 139 -16.69 -4.31 13.23
C ALA A 139 -16.16 -3.56 12.00
N SER A 140 -16.65 -3.97 10.82
CA SER A 140 -16.36 -3.31 9.55
C SER A 140 -17.61 -3.23 8.68
N PHE A 141 -17.82 -2.06 8.08
CA PHE A 141 -18.92 -1.81 7.15
C PHE A 141 -18.73 -2.65 5.87
N ALA A 142 -19.81 -3.27 5.38
CA ALA A 142 -19.81 -4.14 4.21
C ALA A 142 -20.74 -3.66 3.08
N GLY A 143 -21.50 -2.58 3.28
CA GLY A 143 -22.35 -2.01 2.24
C GLY A 143 -23.77 -1.68 2.69
N TRP A 144 -24.58 -1.22 1.75
CA TRP A 144 -25.99 -0.90 1.94
C TRP A 144 -26.88 -1.93 1.24
N SER A 145 -28.06 -2.21 1.83
CA SER A 145 -29.10 -2.97 1.14
C SER A 145 -29.60 -2.21 -0.10
N LYS A 146 -30.13 -2.93 -1.09
CA LYS A 146 -30.68 -2.34 -2.34
C LYS A 146 -31.68 -1.22 -2.08
N ASP A 147 -32.58 -1.42 -1.10
CA ASP A 147 -33.59 -0.45 -0.71
C ASP A 147 -33.08 0.68 0.19
N LYS A 148 -31.77 0.65 0.54
CA LYS A 148 -31.07 1.63 1.40
C LYS A 148 -31.62 1.73 2.83
N LYS A 149 -32.45 0.75 3.28
CA LYS A 149 -33.03 0.73 4.62
C LYS A 149 -32.23 -0.06 5.65
N SER A 150 -31.16 -0.70 5.21
CA SER A 150 -30.25 -1.45 6.08
C SER A 150 -28.80 -1.28 5.64
N MET A 151 -27.89 -1.39 6.60
CA MET A 151 -26.47 -1.58 6.32
C MET A 151 -26.05 -3.01 6.61
N TYR A 152 -25.07 -3.49 5.89
CA TYR A 152 -24.38 -4.73 6.17
C TYR A 152 -23.06 -4.45 6.87
N TYR A 153 -22.67 -5.33 7.78
CA TYR A 153 -21.38 -5.26 8.45
C TYR A 153 -20.93 -6.64 8.91
N ILE A 154 -19.62 -6.81 9.03
CA ILE A 154 -19.02 -7.98 9.68
C ILE A 154 -18.60 -7.61 11.10
N SER A 155 -18.72 -8.55 12.05
CA SER A 155 -18.24 -8.35 13.41
C SER A 155 -17.93 -9.66 14.10
N ASN A 156 -16.90 -9.65 14.96
CA ASN A 156 -16.53 -10.76 15.83
C ASN A 156 -17.23 -10.74 17.21
N LYS A 157 -18.30 -9.96 17.36
CA LYS A 157 -18.99 -9.75 18.66
C LYS A 157 -19.52 -11.03 19.32
N ARG A 158 -19.81 -12.08 18.55
CA ARG A 158 -20.24 -13.38 19.07
C ARG A 158 -19.05 -14.26 19.46
N ASN A 159 -17.99 -14.23 18.65
CA ASN A 159 -16.82 -15.06 18.82
C ASN A 159 -15.57 -14.25 18.42
N PRO A 160 -14.62 -14.01 19.34
CA PRO A 160 -13.45 -13.15 19.06
C PRO A 160 -12.57 -13.65 17.89
N LYS A 161 -12.72 -14.92 17.49
CA LYS A 161 -11.93 -15.56 16.43
C LYS A 161 -12.51 -15.37 15.03
N PHE A 162 -13.84 -15.25 14.89
CA PHE A 162 -14.52 -15.32 13.61
C PHE A 162 -15.49 -14.16 13.42
N PHE A 163 -15.54 -13.64 12.21
CA PHE A 163 -16.46 -12.58 11.84
C PHE A 163 -17.76 -13.15 11.28
N ASP A 164 -18.85 -12.89 11.97
CA ASP A 164 -20.20 -13.14 11.47
C ASP A 164 -20.65 -11.97 10.58
N PHE A 165 -21.63 -12.22 9.71
CA PHE A 165 -22.22 -11.21 8.85
C PHE A 165 -23.59 -10.79 9.34
N TYR A 166 -23.80 -9.49 9.45
CA TYR A 166 -24.99 -8.89 10.03
C TYR A 166 -25.64 -7.89 9.07
N LYS A 167 -26.98 -7.79 9.18
CA LYS A 167 -27.81 -6.74 8.61
C LYS A 167 -28.38 -5.88 9.72
N MET A 168 -28.16 -4.57 9.68
CA MET A 168 -28.64 -3.61 10.68
C MET A 168 -29.65 -2.65 10.03
N LYS A 169 -30.89 -2.57 10.57
CA LYS A 169 -31.91 -1.64 10.08
C LYS A 169 -31.57 -0.21 10.48
N VAL A 170 -31.66 0.72 9.53
CA VAL A 170 -31.29 2.15 9.71
C VAL A 170 -32.24 2.89 10.66
N ASP A 171 -33.53 2.51 10.68
CA ASP A 171 -34.56 3.17 11.49
C ASP A 171 -34.51 2.83 12.99
N THR A 172 -34.02 1.63 13.32
CA THR A 172 -34.04 1.09 14.69
C THR A 172 -32.65 0.74 15.22
N TRP A 173 -31.65 0.68 14.36
CA TRP A 173 -30.28 0.20 14.64
C TRP A 173 -30.25 -1.23 15.21
N LYS A 174 -31.28 -2.02 14.92
CA LYS A 174 -31.35 -3.44 15.31
C LYS A 174 -30.68 -4.31 14.27
N SER A 175 -29.81 -5.18 14.75
CA SER A 175 -29.05 -6.13 13.91
C SER A 175 -29.70 -7.49 13.87
N GLU A 176 -29.69 -8.09 12.69
CA GLU A 176 -30.00 -9.50 12.40
C GLU A 176 -28.73 -10.17 11.87
N MET A 177 -28.42 -11.37 12.34
CA MET A 177 -27.30 -12.16 11.84
C MET A 177 -27.75 -12.92 10.59
N LEU A 178 -27.10 -12.66 9.45
CA LEU A 178 -27.37 -13.34 8.18
C LEU A 178 -26.52 -14.59 7.98
N TYR A 179 -25.29 -14.59 8.52
CA TYR A 179 -24.38 -15.72 8.45
C TYR A 179 -23.54 -15.82 9.73
N GLN A 180 -23.48 -17.04 10.28
CA GLN A 180 -22.67 -17.39 11.43
C GLN A 180 -21.39 -18.09 10.95
N ASN A 181 -20.23 -17.53 11.30
CA ASN A 181 -18.94 -18.12 10.99
C ASN A 181 -18.40 -18.86 12.19
N ASP A 182 -18.25 -20.19 12.10
CA ASP A 182 -17.71 -21.02 13.18
C ASP A 182 -16.36 -21.68 12.86
N ASN A 183 -15.92 -21.58 11.60
CA ASN A 183 -14.77 -22.37 11.11
C ASN A 183 -13.85 -21.60 10.13
N GLY A 184 -13.92 -20.28 10.13
CA GLY A 184 -13.03 -19.43 9.32
C GLY A 184 -13.37 -19.35 7.83
N ILE A 185 -14.61 -19.72 7.46
CA ILE A 185 -15.13 -19.46 6.11
C ILE A 185 -15.76 -18.08 6.14
N ASN A 186 -15.10 -17.11 5.50
CA ASN A 186 -15.52 -15.71 5.53
C ASN A 186 -16.43 -15.39 4.34
N ILE A 187 -17.47 -14.57 4.57
CA ILE A 187 -18.23 -14.00 3.47
C ILE A 187 -17.33 -13.04 2.68
N SER A 188 -17.35 -13.16 1.34
CA SER A 188 -16.59 -12.30 0.43
C SER A 188 -17.51 -11.31 -0.28
N ASP A 189 -18.72 -11.74 -0.67
CA ASP A 189 -19.67 -10.91 -1.38
C ASP A 189 -21.11 -11.46 -1.23
N MET A 190 -22.09 -10.65 -1.62
CA MET A 190 -23.50 -11.01 -1.58
C MET A 190 -24.21 -10.40 -2.79
N SER A 191 -25.12 -11.17 -3.41
CA SER A 191 -26.00 -10.65 -4.47
C SER A 191 -26.96 -9.58 -3.95
N GLU A 192 -27.36 -8.65 -4.83
CA GLU A 192 -28.22 -7.51 -4.45
C GLU A 192 -29.58 -7.93 -3.83
N ASP A 193 -30.15 -9.06 -4.27
CA ASP A 193 -31.39 -9.60 -3.76
C ASP A 193 -31.20 -10.51 -2.54
N GLU A 194 -29.99 -10.60 -2.01
CA GLU A 194 -29.58 -11.45 -0.89
C GLU A 194 -29.81 -12.97 -1.12
N SER A 195 -30.02 -13.41 -2.35
CA SER A 195 -30.27 -14.84 -2.64
C SER A 195 -28.95 -15.66 -2.70
N TRP A 196 -27.83 -15.04 -3.07
CA TRP A 196 -26.54 -15.68 -3.16
C TRP A 196 -25.49 -15.02 -2.26
N PHE A 197 -24.68 -15.86 -1.62
CA PHE A 197 -23.44 -15.46 -0.93
C PHE A 197 -22.26 -16.09 -1.62
N SER A 198 -21.14 -15.35 -1.72
CA SER A 198 -19.83 -15.91 -1.97
C SER A 198 -19.03 -15.99 -0.68
N PHE A 199 -18.26 -17.09 -0.52
CA PHE A 199 -17.46 -17.35 0.66
C PHE A 199 -16.03 -17.68 0.27
N SER A 200 -15.08 -17.23 1.07
CA SER A 200 -13.66 -17.56 0.93
C SER A 200 -13.14 -18.27 2.18
N GLN A 201 -12.32 -19.30 1.98
CA GLN A 201 -11.57 -19.99 3.03
C GLN A 201 -10.09 -19.93 2.71
N THR A 202 -9.31 -19.30 3.57
CA THR A 202 -7.85 -19.23 3.44
C THR A 202 -7.23 -20.61 3.68
N ILE A 203 -6.37 -21.06 2.77
CA ILE A 203 -5.67 -22.37 2.84
C ILE A 203 -4.17 -22.15 3.11
N THR A 204 -3.53 -21.25 2.33
CA THR A 204 -2.17 -20.73 2.52
C THR A 204 -2.19 -19.24 2.33
N THR A 205 -1.07 -18.56 2.40
CA THR A 205 -0.96 -17.12 2.09
C THR A 205 -1.17 -16.82 0.61
N SER A 206 -1.04 -17.82 -0.25
CA SER A 206 -1.17 -17.74 -1.71
C SER A 206 -2.33 -18.57 -2.30
N GLU A 207 -3.04 -19.32 -1.46
CA GLU A 207 -4.12 -20.22 -1.91
C GLU A 207 -5.33 -20.10 -1.00
N ASN A 208 -6.52 -20.09 -1.60
CA ASN A 208 -7.79 -20.10 -0.88
C ASN A 208 -8.86 -20.85 -1.66
N LYS A 209 -9.94 -21.20 -0.99
CA LYS A 209 -11.15 -21.73 -1.62
C LYS A 209 -12.17 -20.64 -1.79
N LEU A 210 -13.00 -20.77 -2.84
CA LEU A 210 -14.09 -19.86 -3.17
C LEU A 210 -15.36 -20.68 -3.43
N PHE A 211 -16.46 -20.28 -2.77
CA PHE A 211 -17.74 -20.97 -2.84
C PHE A 211 -18.87 -19.97 -3.15
N LEU A 212 -19.89 -20.43 -3.86
CA LEU A 212 -21.19 -19.74 -3.96
C LEU A 212 -22.24 -20.56 -3.24
N THR A 213 -23.02 -19.94 -2.38
CA THR A 213 -24.13 -20.61 -1.67
C THR A 213 -25.44 -19.86 -1.90
N ASN A 214 -26.43 -20.58 -2.40
CA ASN A 214 -27.80 -20.06 -2.49
C ASN A 214 -28.44 -20.10 -1.10
N ARG A 215 -28.96 -18.97 -0.63
CA ARG A 215 -29.59 -18.85 0.70
C ARG A 215 -30.94 -19.56 0.79
N ILE A 216 -31.67 -19.72 -0.32
CA ILE A 216 -33.01 -20.26 -0.37
C ILE A 216 -32.98 -21.79 -0.26
N ASP A 217 -32.33 -22.46 -1.20
CA ASP A 217 -32.28 -23.93 -1.28
C ASP A 217 -31.04 -24.54 -0.62
N LYS A 218 -30.11 -23.70 -0.13
CA LYS A 218 -28.87 -24.11 0.53
C LYS A 218 -27.86 -24.85 -0.37
N SER A 219 -28.05 -24.83 -1.68
CA SER A 219 -27.09 -25.39 -2.61
C SER A 219 -25.78 -24.61 -2.56
N THR A 220 -24.66 -25.33 -2.71
CA THR A 220 -23.31 -24.74 -2.71
C THR A 220 -22.55 -25.21 -3.94
N ILE A 221 -21.89 -24.28 -4.60
CA ILE A 221 -21.00 -24.50 -5.73
C ILE A 221 -19.57 -24.16 -5.27
N GLU A 222 -18.63 -25.08 -5.36
CA GLU A 222 -17.21 -24.82 -5.16
C GLU A 222 -16.61 -24.39 -6.51
N LEU A 223 -16.08 -23.15 -6.57
CA LEU A 223 -15.41 -22.61 -7.75
C LEU A 223 -13.91 -22.97 -7.78
N SER A 224 -13.32 -23.20 -6.61
CA SER A 224 -11.90 -23.50 -6.42
C SER A 224 -11.62 -24.98 -6.66
N VAL A 225 -11.84 -25.46 -7.87
CA VAL A 225 -11.61 -26.88 -8.25
C VAL A 225 -10.12 -27.23 -8.22
N GLU A 226 -9.27 -26.29 -8.59
CA GLU A 226 -7.80 -26.45 -8.55
C GLU A 226 -7.17 -25.51 -7.52
N PRO A 227 -5.98 -25.87 -6.96
CA PRO A 227 -5.26 -24.98 -6.05
C PRO A 227 -4.85 -23.66 -6.72
N GLY A 228 -5.11 -22.55 -6.04
CA GLY A 228 -4.75 -21.22 -6.51
C GLY A 228 -5.35 -20.11 -5.65
N SER A 229 -5.10 -18.88 -6.05
CA SER A 229 -5.71 -17.70 -5.47
C SER A 229 -7.06 -17.43 -6.14
N TYR A 230 -8.09 -17.15 -5.34
CA TYR A 230 -9.42 -16.80 -5.81
C TYR A 230 -9.95 -15.60 -5.04
N SER A 231 -10.39 -14.57 -5.73
CA SER A 231 -10.94 -13.35 -5.13
C SER A 231 -12.26 -12.97 -5.80
N SER A 232 -13.30 -12.72 -5.01
CA SER A 232 -14.59 -12.26 -5.51
C SER A 232 -14.47 -10.91 -6.21
N SER A 233 -15.21 -10.75 -7.31
CA SER A 233 -15.39 -9.49 -8.05
C SER A 233 -16.88 -9.14 -8.22
N GLY A 234 -17.77 -9.78 -7.43
CA GLY A 234 -19.18 -9.48 -7.34
C GLY A 234 -20.09 -10.31 -8.24
N PHE A 235 -21.38 -10.11 -8.05
CA PHE A 235 -22.46 -10.69 -8.85
C PHE A 235 -22.94 -9.71 -9.90
N SER A 236 -23.55 -10.22 -10.99
CA SER A 236 -24.37 -9.39 -11.88
C SER A 236 -25.70 -9.05 -11.20
N ASN A 237 -26.31 -7.90 -11.56
CA ASN A 237 -27.58 -7.42 -10.98
C ASN A 237 -28.75 -8.40 -11.20
N ASP A 238 -28.68 -9.24 -12.24
CA ASP A 238 -29.67 -10.27 -12.55
C ASP A 238 -29.34 -11.65 -11.94
N ASN A 239 -28.25 -11.74 -11.17
CA ASN A 239 -27.73 -12.95 -10.53
C ASN A 239 -27.41 -14.11 -11.48
N LYS A 240 -27.27 -13.85 -12.78
CA LYS A 240 -26.87 -14.90 -13.73
C LYS A 240 -25.39 -15.18 -13.70
N TYR A 241 -24.58 -14.16 -13.39
CA TYR A 241 -23.14 -14.24 -13.44
C TYR A 241 -22.54 -13.88 -12.10
N PHE A 242 -21.48 -14.60 -11.78
CA PHE A 242 -20.53 -14.24 -10.73
C PHE A 242 -19.18 -13.93 -11.37
N PHE A 243 -18.45 -12.96 -10.85
CA PHE A 243 -17.13 -12.58 -11.33
C PHE A 243 -16.11 -12.86 -10.25
N PHE A 244 -14.95 -13.38 -10.67
CA PHE A 244 -13.83 -13.62 -9.75
C PHE A 244 -12.50 -13.46 -10.45
N ILE A 245 -11.45 -13.25 -9.65
CA ILE A 245 -10.07 -13.17 -10.10
C ILE A 245 -9.34 -14.41 -9.60
N THR A 246 -8.54 -15.04 -10.44
CA THR A 246 -7.77 -16.24 -10.10
C THR A 246 -6.44 -16.28 -10.86
N ASP A 247 -5.47 -17.03 -10.33
CA ASP A 247 -4.18 -17.33 -10.97
C ASP A 247 -4.07 -18.81 -11.42
N VAL A 248 -5.16 -19.55 -11.40
CA VAL A 248 -5.17 -20.98 -11.77
C VAL A 248 -4.74 -21.16 -13.22
N GLY A 249 -3.76 -22.07 -13.44
CA GLY A 249 -3.21 -22.33 -14.77
C GLY A 249 -2.26 -21.25 -15.31
N GLU A 250 -2.16 -20.09 -14.68
CA GLU A 250 -1.36 -18.95 -15.15
C GLU A 250 -0.39 -18.47 -14.05
N GLU A 251 0.61 -17.67 -14.42
CA GLU A 251 1.55 -17.07 -13.49
C GLU A 251 0.95 -15.84 -12.79
N PHE A 252 0.15 -15.05 -13.51
CA PHE A 252 -0.49 -13.82 -13.04
C PHE A 252 -1.99 -13.99 -12.97
N SER A 253 -2.61 -13.29 -12.00
CA SER A 253 -4.05 -13.35 -11.81
C SER A 253 -4.82 -12.65 -12.93
N TYR A 254 -5.98 -13.21 -13.28
CA TYR A 254 -6.86 -12.77 -14.37
C TYR A 254 -8.33 -12.79 -13.95
N LEU A 255 -9.18 -12.06 -14.67
CA LEU A 255 -10.61 -11.92 -14.38
C LEU A 255 -11.44 -12.94 -15.15
N VAL A 256 -12.30 -13.66 -14.44
CA VAL A 256 -13.22 -14.67 -14.96
C VAL A 256 -14.67 -14.23 -14.72
N LYS A 257 -15.53 -14.54 -15.70
CA LYS A 257 -16.99 -14.54 -15.59
C LYS A 257 -17.48 -15.99 -15.51
N TYR A 258 -18.26 -16.29 -14.48
CA TYR A 258 -18.86 -17.58 -14.23
C TYR A 258 -20.38 -17.50 -14.40
N GLU A 259 -20.98 -18.31 -15.27
CA GLU A 259 -22.42 -18.41 -15.43
C GLU A 259 -22.98 -19.39 -14.40
N ILE A 260 -23.78 -18.91 -13.44
CA ILE A 260 -24.18 -19.68 -12.25
C ILE A 260 -25.02 -20.91 -12.62
N GLU A 261 -25.91 -20.80 -13.61
CA GLU A 261 -26.82 -21.89 -14.03
C GLU A 261 -26.08 -23.02 -14.75
N THR A 262 -25.13 -22.68 -15.63
CA THR A 262 -24.48 -23.66 -16.52
C THR A 262 -23.10 -24.09 -16.05
N GLY A 263 -22.50 -23.34 -15.13
CA GLY A 263 -21.10 -23.55 -14.71
C GLY A 263 -20.05 -23.15 -15.76
N LYS A 264 -20.45 -22.42 -16.80
CA LYS A 264 -19.54 -21.99 -17.86
C LYS A 264 -18.67 -20.82 -17.42
N GLU A 265 -17.38 -20.94 -17.67
CA GLU A 265 -16.39 -19.88 -17.44
C GLU A 265 -15.99 -19.19 -18.74
N GLU A 266 -15.70 -17.89 -18.62
CA GLU A 266 -15.16 -17.06 -19.69
C GLU A 266 -14.11 -16.10 -19.12
N VAL A 267 -12.88 -16.12 -19.65
CA VAL A 267 -11.84 -15.14 -19.29
C VAL A 267 -12.21 -13.79 -19.89
N LEU A 268 -12.41 -12.79 -19.03
CA LEU A 268 -12.78 -11.43 -19.44
C LEU A 268 -11.59 -10.50 -19.62
N PHE A 269 -10.55 -10.69 -18.80
CA PHE A 269 -9.40 -9.81 -18.82
C PHE A 269 -8.16 -10.54 -18.27
N GLN A 270 -7.03 -10.44 -18.98
CA GLN A 270 -5.76 -11.05 -18.64
C GLN A 270 -4.61 -10.19 -19.17
N THR A 271 -3.52 -10.11 -18.40
CA THR A 271 -2.27 -9.44 -18.80
C THR A 271 -1.07 -10.24 -18.29
N ASN A 272 0.16 -9.74 -18.54
CA ASN A 272 1.39 -10.28 -17.95
C ASN A 272 1.67 -9.71 -16.55
N TRP A 273 0.64 -9.24 -15.84
CA TRP A 273 0.68 -8.68 -14.49
C TRP A 273 -0.61 -9.02 -13.75
N ASP A 274 -0.58 -8.95 -12.41
CA ASP A 274 -1.71 -9.32 -11.58
C ASP A 274 -2.89 -8.36 -11.71
N VAL A 275 -4.06 -8.90 -12.05
CA VAL A 275 -5.33 -8.20 -11.87
C VAL A 275 -5.60 -8.10 -10.37
N MET A 276 -5.64 -6.86 -9.85
CA MET A 276 -5.80 -6.61 -8.41
C MET A 276 -7.26 -6.63 -7.97
N TYR A 277 -8.11 -5.99 -8.74
CA TYR A 277 -9.56 -5.94 -8.52
C TYR A 277 -10.29 -5.62 -9.81
N SER A 278 -11.56 -5.99 -9.85
CA SER A 278 -12.50 -5.56 -10.88
C SER A 278 -13.88 -5.39 -10.25
N TYR A 279 -14.67 -4.46 -10.74
CA TYR A 279 -16.06 -4.28 -10.32
C TYR A 279 -16.92 -3.65 -11.42
N LEU A 280 -18.23 -3.81 -11.31
CA LEU A 280 -19.23 -3.18 -12.18
C LEU A 280 -19.75 -1.88 -11.56
N SER A 281 -20.08 -0.90 -12.39
CA SER A 281 -20.84 0.28 -11.95
C SER A 281 -22.28 -0.08 -11.62
N GLU A 282 -23.03 0.83 -10.96
CA GLU A 282 -24.39 0.58 -10.44
C GLU A 282 -25.37 -0.03 -11.48
N SER A 283 -25.33 0.48 -12.73
CA SER A 283 -26.19 -0.05 -13.82
C SER A 283 -25.48 -1.11 -14.69
N GLU A 284 -24.29 -1.56 -14.29
CA GLU A 284 -23.41 -2.45 -15.07
C GLU A 284 -22.95 -1.87 -16.42
N LYS A 285 -23.10 -0.56 -16.61
CA LYS A 285 -22.66 0.09 -17.84
C LYS A 285 -21.15 0.11 -17.98
N TYR A 286 -20.43 0.19 -16.87
CA TYR A 286 -18.98 0.23 -16.84
C TYR A 286 -18.38 -0.90 -16.02
N ARG A 287 -17.27 -1.44 -16.50
CA ARG A 287 -16.38 -2.31 -15.73
C ARG A 287 -15.07 -1.58 -15.49
N VAL A 288 -14.67 -1.55 -14.24
CA VAL A 288 -13.35 -1.08 -13.82
C VAL A 288 -12.48 -2.29 -13.53
N THR A 289 -11.26 -2.31 -14.06
CA THR A 289 -10.26 -3.35 -13.77
C THR A 289 -8.92 -2.67 -13.49
N ALA A 290 -8.28 -3.02 -12.39
CA ALA A 290 -6.97 -2.50 -11.99
C ALA A 290 -5.93 -3.61 -12.03
N VAL A 291 -4.76 -3.28 -12.57
CA VAL A 291 -3.61 -4.17 -12.71
C VAL A 291 -2.44 -3.62 -11.93
N ASN A 292 -1.71 -4.48 -11.23
CA ASN A 292 -0.43 -4.15 -10.60
C ASN A 292 0.69 -4.32 -11.61
N GLU A 293 1.03 -3.26 -12.30
CA GLU A 293 2.06 -3.28 -13.33
C GLU A 293 3.39 -2.77 -12.76
N ASP A 294 4.25 -3.70 -12.35
CA ASP A 294 5.60 -3.43 -11.84
C ASP A 294 5.66 -2.40 -10.70
N GLY A 295 4.78 -2.57 -9.70
CA GLY A 295 4.69 -1.66 -8.55
C GLY A 295 3.89 -0.38 -8.80
N LYS A 296 3.23 -0.27 -9.94
CA LYS A 296 2.26 0.79 -10.28
C LYS A 296 0.87 0.20 -10.52
N ASN A 297 -0.18 1.01 -10.33
CA ASN A 297 -1.52 0.61 -10.76
C ASN A 297 -1.80 1.15 -12.15
N THR A 298 -2.25 0.24 -13.04
CA THR A 298 -2.79 0.60 -14.35
C THR A 298 -4.29 0.32 -14.35
N LEU A 299 -5.08 1.32 -14.74
CA LEU A 299 -6.54 1.26 -14.68
C LEU A 299 -7.15 1.12 -16.07
N PHE A 300 -8.07 0.17 -16.19
CA PHE A 300 -8.89 -0.04 -17.38
C PHE A 300 -10.36 0.17 -17.02
N ILE A 301 -11.05 1.05 -17.74
CA ILE A 301 -12.50 1.24 -17.61
C ILE A 301 -13.13 0.97 -18.96
N LYS A 302 -14.03 0.01 -19.00
CA LYS A 302 -14.73 -0.41 -20.20
C LYS A 302 -16.21 -0.06 -20.13
N ASN A 303 -16.72 0.60 -21.15
CA ASN A 303 -18.16 0.76 -21.34
C ASN A 303 -18.71 -0.52 -21.99
N LEU A 304 -19.52 -1.26 -21.24
CA LEU A 304 -20.03 -2.58 -21.65
C LEU A 304 -21.20 -2.48 -22.66
N VAL A 305 -21.85 -1.31 -22.77
CA VAL A 305 -22.95 -1.10 -23.71
C VAL A 305 -22.45 -1.06 -25.15
N ASN A 306 -21.37 -0.34 -25.39
CA ASN A 306 -20.80 -0.14 -26.73
C ASN A 306 -19.42 -0.77 -26.91
N ASN A 307 -18.94 -1.49 -25.91
CA ASN A 307 -17.64 -2.20 -25.88
C ASN A 307 -16.43 -1.27 -26.12
N SER A 308 -16.51 0.00 -25.73
CA SER A 308 -15.42 0.97 -25.86
C SER A 308 -14.68 1.21 -24.54
N ASP A 309 -13.41 1.59 -24.64
CA ASP A 309 -12.65 2.02 -23.48
C ASP A 309 -12.98 3.47 -23.10
N VAL A 310 -12.94 3.77 -21.81
CA VAL A 310 -13.04 5.13 -21.29
C VAL A 310 -11.64 5.68 -21.12
N PHE A 311 -11.34 6.73 -21.87
CA PHE A 311 -10.03 7.39 -21.78
C PHE A 311 -10.14 8.65 -20.90
N PHE A 312 -9.21 8.77 -19.96
CA PHE A 312 -9.01 9.99 -19.19
C PHE A 312 -8.14 10.98 -19.96
N PRO A 313 -8.30 12.30 -19.72
CA PRO A 313 -7.26 13.26 -20.03
C PRO A 313 -5.96 12.84 -19.34
N ALA A 314 -4.83 13.32 -19.85
CA ALA A 314 -3.54 13.06 -19.19
C ALA A 314 -3.62 13.48 -17.71
N ILE A 315 -3.48 12.50 -16.82
CA ILE A 315 -3.31 12.73 -15.39
C ILE A 315 -1.80 12.88 -15.21
N PRO A 316 -1.30 13.91 -14.50
CA PRO A 316 0.12 13.99 -14.20
C PRO A 316 0.61 12.65 -13.67
N ASP A 317 1.78 12.20 -14.09
CA ASP A 317 2.34 10.89 -13.83
C ASP A 317 2.03 10.43 -12.41
N GLY A 318 1.28 9.35 -12.29
CA GLY A 318 0.83 8.89 -10.99
C GLY A 318 0.22 7.51 -11.02
N ASP A 319 0.35 6.88 -9.86
CA ASP A 319 -0.29 5.61 -9.56
C ASP A 319 -1.73 5.90 -9.08
N ILE A 320 -2.72 5.30 -9.74
CA ILE A 320 -4.11 5.43 -9.32
C ILE A 320 -4.32 4.47 -8.14
N LYS A 321 -4.47 5.03 -6.94
CA LYS A 321 -4.66 4.26 -5.70
C LYS A 321 -6.10 3.84 -5.47
N GLY A 322 -7.05 4.59 -6.00
CA GLY A 322 -8.46 4.31 -5.82
C GLY A 322 -9.34 4.93 -6.89
N VAL A 323 -10.42 4.22 -7.22
CA VAL A 323 -11.43 4.62 -8.20
C VAL A 323 -12.80 4.37 -7.61
N ARG A 324 -13.72 5.30 -7.81
CA ARG A 324 -15.14 5.11 -7.52
C ARG A 324 -15.99 5.80 -8.58
N ILE A 325 -16.83 5.04 -9.25
CA ILE A 325 -17.86 5.58 -10.14
C ILE A 325 -19.05 5.98 -9.27
N SER A 326 -19.62 7.16 -9.51
CA SER A 326 -20.81 7.62 -8.80
C SER A 326 -22.04 6.80 -9.17
N LYS A 327 -23.09 6.81 -8.31
CA LYS A 327 -24.33 6.04 -8.55
C LYS A 327 -25.03 6.42 -9.86
N SER A 328 -25.02 7.70 -10.22
CA SER A 328 -25.57 8.17 -11.50
C SER A 328 -24.70 7.84 -12.70
N GLU A 329 -23.48 7.33 -12.46
CA GLU A 329 -22.44 7.06 -13.48
C GLU A 329 -22.02 8.30 -14.29
N LYS A 330 -22.25 9.49 -13.75
CA LYS A 330 -21.84 10.75 -14.37
C LYS A 330 -20.43 11.16 -13.95
N ASN A 331 -20.02 10.77 -12.75
CA ASN A 331 -18.75 11.15 -12.16
C ASN A 331 -17.89 9.94 -11.81
N ILE A 332 -16.58 10.11 -11.98
CA ILE A 332 -15.58 9.14 -11.48
C ILE A 332 -14.65 9.89 -10.53
N ARG A 333 -14.58 9.47 -9.28
CA ARG A 333 -13.59 9.93 -8.33
C ARG A 333 -12.33 9.08 -8.49
N LEU A 334 -11.17 9.75 -8.59
CA LEU A 334 -9.85 9.13 -8.64
C LEU A 334 -9.02 9.62 -7.45
N THR A 335 -8.27 8.73 -6.83
CA THR A 335 -7.18 9.06 -5.92
C THR A 335 -5.88 8.81 -6.66
N VAL A 336 -5.07 9.84 -6.86
CA VAL A 336 -3.84 9.79 -7.68
C VAL A 336 -2.68 10.37 -6.90
N GLY A 337 -1.56 9.66 -6.86
CA GLY A 337 -0.30 10.13 -6.30
C GLY A 337 0.87 9.75 -7.19
N THR A 338 1.95 10.51 -7.10
CA THR A 338 3.24 10.20 -7.75
C THR A 338 4.28 9.91 -6.67
N SER A 339 5.49 9.55 -7.06
CA SER A 339 6.62 9.51 -6.11
C SER A 339 7.01 10.89 -5.59
N LYS A 340 6.60 11.97 -6.29
CA LYS A 340 6.89 13.38 -5.94
C LYS A 340 5.69 14.15 -5.40
N SER A 341 4.52 13.52 -5.33
CA SER A 341 3.30 14.14 -4.83
C SER A 341 2.49 13.17 -3.99
N PRO A 342 2.09 13.54 -2.77
CA PRO A 342 1.13 12.77 -2.02
C PRO A 342 -0.17 12.58 -2.80
N ASN A 343 -1.01 11.64 -2.35
CA ASN A 343 -2.28 11.37 -3.02
C ASN A 343 -3.18 12.61 -3.06
N ASN A 344 -3.74 12.88 -4.23
CA ASN A 344 -4.74 13.92 -4.46
C ASN A 344 -6.05 13.30 -4.93
N ILE A 345 -7.16 13.97 -4.66
CA ILE A 345 -8.51 13.60 -5.12
C ILE A 345 -8.81 14.37 -6.41
N TYR A 346 -9.25 13.61 -7.41
CA TYR A 346 -9.74 14.13 -8.69
C TYR A 346 -11.16 13.66 -8.94
N VAL A 347 -11.94 14.45 -9.64
CA VAL A 347 -13.25 14.04 -10.18
C VAL A 347 -13.25 14.24 -11.69
N TYR A 348 -13.63 13.18 -12.41
CA TYR A 348 -13.81 13.17 -13.84
C TYR A 348 -15.30 13.16 -14.17
N ASP A 349 -15.78 14.19 -14.87
CA ASP A 349 -17.16 14.27 -15.37
C ASP A 349 -17.24 13.55 -16.71
N MET A 350 -18.02 12.48 -16.77
CA MET A 350 -18.17 11.60 -17.94
C MET A 350 -18.90 12.29 -19.11
N GLY A 351 -19.74 13.27 -18.83
CA GLY A 351 -20.50 14.01 -19.84
C GLY A 351 -19.64 15.06 -20.54
N SER A 352 -19.03 15.95 -19.77
CA SER A 352 -18.18 17.02 -20.26
C SER A 352 -16.75 16.58 -20.59
N LYS A 353 -16.35 15.38 -20.15
CA LYS A 353 -14.99 14.81 -20.26
C LYS A 353 -13.92 15.70 -19.61
N LYS A 354 -14.28 16.41 -18.55
CA LYS A 354 -13.37 17.26 -17.79
C LYS A 354 -12.89 16.54 -16.53
N LEU A 355 -11.59 16.61 -16.30
CA LEU A 355 -10.95 16.17 -15.07
C LEU A 355 -10.67 17.40 -14.20
N LYS A 356 -11.13 17.37 -12.94
CA LYS A 356 -10.89 18.40 -11.95
C LYS A 356 -10.09 17.84 -10.78
N LYS A 357 -8.97 18.48 -10.45
CA LYS A 357 -8.24 18.25 -9.20
C LYS A 357 -8.96 18.98 -8.07
N LEU A 358 -9.26 18.29 -6.98
CA LEU A 358 -9.99 18.88 -5.83
C LEU A 358 -9.08 19.21 -4.65
N THR A 359 -7.87 18.62 -4.59
CA THR A 359 -6.98 18.78 -3.43
C THR A 359 -5.56 19.08 -3.86
N GLU A 360 -4.84 19.83 -3.02
CA GLU A 360 -3.40 20.04 -3.09
C GLU A 360 -2.82 19.56 -1.76
N THR A 361 -2.14 18.42 -1.80
CA THR A 361 -1.71 17.71 -0.58
C THR A 361 -0.23 17.86 -0.26
N LEU A 362 0.58 18.27 -1.24
CA LEU A 362 1.98 18.62 -1.02
C LEU A 362 2.06 19.98 -0.29
N ASN A 363 2.88 20.06 0.75
CA ASN A 363 3.19 21.32 1.42
C ASN A 363 3.70 22.35 0.39
N PRO A 364 3.07 23.55 0.27
CA PRO A 364 3.45 24.54 -0.71
C PRO A 364 4.87 25.12 -0.52
N GLU A 365 5.46 24.93 0.67
CA GLU A 365 6.86 25.31 0.91
C GLU A 365 7.86 24.35 0.26
N ILE A 366 7.43 23.14 -0.12
CA ILE A 366 8.29 22.15 -0.79
C ILE A 366 8.21 22.33 -2.31
N ASN A 367 9.34 22.68 -2.91
CA ASN A 367 9.43 22.71 -4.37
C ASN A 367 9.49 21.27 -4.91
N VAL A 368 8.53 20.89 -5.74
CA VAL A 368 8.45 19.56 -6.36
C VAL A 368 9.70 19.18 -7.17
N ASN A 369 10.48 20.16 -7.64
CA ASN A 369 11.73 19.91 -8.35
C ASN A 369 12.88 19.48 -7.43
N ASP A 370 12.74 19.65 -6.11
CA ASP A 370 13.70 19.16 -5.11
C ASP A 370 13.39 17.73 -4.67
N LEU A 371 12.25 17.19 -5.09
CA LEU A 371 11.85 15.82 -4.82
C LEU A 371 12.30 14.87 -5.93
N VAL A 372 12.49 13.60 -5.56
CA VAL A 372 13.06 12.59 -6.44
C VAL A 372 11.97 11.69 -7.04
N GLU A 373 12.05 11.47 -8.34
CA GLU A 373 11.26 10.44 -9.03
C GLU A 373 11.73 9.05 -8.63
N ALA A 374 10.79 8.15 -8.40
CA ALA A 374 11.07 6.73 -8.17
C ALA A 374 11.33 6.02 -9.50
N GLU A 375 12.40 5.25 -9.55
CA GLU A 375 12.75 4.43 -10.70
C GLU A 375 12.58 2.95 -10.37
N VAL A 376 11.94 2.18 -11.27
CA VAL A 376 11.94 0.72 -11.16
C VAL A 376 13.25 0.20 -11.73
N VAL A 377 14.00 -0.49 -10.90
CA VAL A 377 15.28 -1.12 -11.28
C VAL A 377 15.24 -2.62 -11.03
N ARG A 378 16.14 -3.35 -11.67
CA ARG A 378 16.35 -4.77 -11.44
C ARG A 378 17.82 -5.06 -11.25
N TYR A 379 18.13 -6.01 -10.39
CA TYR A 379 19.50 -6.48 -10.19
C TYR A 379 19.55 -8.01 -10.07
N PRO A 380 20.63 -8.63 -10.57
CA PRO A 380 20.82 -10.06 -10.40
C PRO A 380 21.12 -10.39 -8.94
N SER A 381 20.37 -11.33 -8.37
CA SER A 381 20.65 -11.93 -7.07
C SER A 381 21.39 -13.26 -7.22
N PHE A 382 21.63 -13.96 -6.10
CA PHE A 382 22.21 -15.30 -6.14
C PHE A 382 21.35 -16.26 -7.01
N ALA A 383 22.02 -17.23 -7.63
CA ALA A 383 21.41 -18.17 -8.58
C ALA A 383 20.80 -17.52 -9.83
N GLY A 384 21.15 -16.25 -10.13
CA GLY A 384 20.74 -15.57 -11.35
C GLY A 384 19.30 -15.06 -11.39
N LEU A 385 18.57 -15.07 -10.24
CA LEU A 385 17.24 -14.49 -10.15
C LEU A 385 17.34 -12.96 -10.22
N GLU A 386 16.55 -12.33 -11.10
CA GLU A 386 16.40 -10.89 -11.14
C GLU A 386 15.44 -10.41 -10.05
N ILE A 387 15.90 -9.50 -9.20
CA ILE A 387 15.12 -8.91 -8.12
C ILE A 387 14.69 -7.50 -8.52
N PRO A 388 13.37 -7.21 -8.56
CA PRO A 388 12.87 -5.87 -8.79
C PRO A 388 13.04 -5.01 -7.52
N ALA A 389 13.26 -3.72 -7.72
CA ALA A 389 13.33 -2.75 -6.63
C ALA A 389 12.89 -1.37 -7.09
N ILE A 390 12.47 -0.55 -6.15
CA ILE A 390 12.17 0.86 -6.38
C ILE A 390 13.37 1.67 -5.89
N TYR A 391 13.94 2.45 -6.77
CA TYR A 391 15.17 3.19 -6.49
C TYR A 391 14.93 4.71 -6.45
N TYR A 392 15.50 5.37 -5.46
CA TYR A 392 15.49 6.81 -5.28
C TYR A 392 16.93 7.32 -5.19
N LYS A 393 17.36 8.09 -6.19
CA LYS A 393 18.69 8.66 -6.26
C LYS A 393 18.65 10.13 -5.84
N PRO A 394 19.42 10.58 -4.82
CA PRO A 394 19.53 12.00 -4.49
C PRO A 394 19.97 12.84 -5.69
N LEU A 395 19.37 14.01 -5.85
CA LEU A 395 19.62 14.89 -7.00
C LEU A 395 21.07 15.37 -7.09
N ASP A 396 21.75 15.49 -5.95
CA ASP A 396 23.15 15.92 -5.83
C ASP A 396 24.16 14.76 -5.83
N ALA A 397 23.69 13.49 -5.91
CA ALA A 397 24.55 12.32 -5.94
C ALA A 397 25.33 12.21 -7.27
N THR A 398 26.66 12.31 -7.20
CA THR A 398 27.56 12.22 -8.36
C THR A 398 28.85 11.47 -7.99
N LYS A 399 29.67 11.11 -8.99
CA LYS A 399 31.00 10.50 -8.73
C LYS A 399 31.89 11.32 -7.82
N ARG A 400 31.72 12.65 -7.80
CA ARG A 400 32.50 13.58 -6.98
C ARG A 400 31.86 13.86 -5.62
N ASN A 401 30.55 13.64 -5.53
CA ASN A 401 29.77 13.75 -4.32
C ASN A 401 29.08 12.41 -4.06
N LYS A 402 29.82 11.46 -3.50
CA LYS A 402 29.30 10.14 -3.15
C LYS A 402 28.41 10.25 -1.92
N VAL A 403 27.29 9.52 -1.94
CA VAL A 403 26.29 9.54 -0.90
C VAL A 403 26.17 8.19 -0.20
N PRO A 404 25.79 8.14 1.09
CA PRO A 404 25.39 6.91 1.76
C PRO A 404 24.11 6.35 1.14
N ALA A 405 23.84 5.07 1.39
CA ALA A 405 22.64 4.41 0.88
C ALA A 405 21.95 3.53 1.94
N LEU A 406 20.68 3.28 1.73
CA LEU A 406 19.87 2.39 2.54
C LEU A 406 19.20 1.33 1.67
N VAL A 407 19.30 0.08 2.09
CA VAL A 407 18.41 -0.99 1.64
C VAL A 407 17.14 -0.90 2.45
N TRP A 408 16.02 -0.58 1.80
CA TRP A 408 14.70 -0.49 2.40
C TRP A 408 13.95 -1.80 2.18
N VAL A 409 13.42 -2.40 3.24
CA VAL A 409 12.68 -3.66 3.17
C VAL A 409 11.23 -3.42 3.59
N HIS A 410 10.29 -3.84 2.72
CA HIS A 410 8.86 -3.70 3.00
C HIS A 410 8.37 -4.69 4.06
N GLY A 411 7.18 -4.44 4.61
CA GLY A 411 6.49 -5.34 5.53
C GLY A 411 5.80 -6.51 4.83
N GLY A 412 5.17 -7.37 5.60
CA GLY A 412 4.47 -8.56 5.12
C GLY A 412 4.59 -9.73 6.10
N PRO A 413 5.21 -10.89 5.70
CA PRO A 413 5.81 -11.19 4.39
C PRO A 413 4.84 -10.99 3.23
N GLY A 414 5.29 -11.06 2.00
CA GLY A 414 4.42 -10.95 0.84
C GLY A 414 3.93 -9.51 0.50
N GLY A 415 4.50 -8.48 1.12
CA GLY A 415 4.26 -7.09 0.72
C GLY A 415 4.88 -6.72 -0.63
N GLN A 416 4.91 -5.42 -0.93
CA GLN A 416 5.55 -4.88 -2.14
C GLN A 416 5.99 -3.44 -1.92
N SER A 417 7.22 -3.11 -2.27
CA SER A 417 7.67 -1.74 -2.46
C SER A 417 7.12 -1.18 -3.77
N ARG A 418 6.49 0.00 -3.72
CA ARG A 418 5.76 0.60 -4.85
C ARG A 418 6.21 2.04 -5.09
N THR A 419 5.93 2.57 -6.27
CA THR A 419 6.39 3.90 -6.72
C THR A 419 5.62 5.09 -6.11
N GLY A 420 4.78 4.89 -5.11
CA GLY A 420 4.00 5.96 -4.48
C GLY A 420 4.84 6.95 -3.65
N TYR A 421 4.23 8.06 -3.26
CA TYR A 421 4.84 9.05 -2.37
C TYR A 421 5.03 8.49 -0.95
N SER A 422 6.18 8.79 -0.39
CA SER A 422 6.48 8.59 1.03
C SER A 422 7.22 9.82 1.55
N SER A 423 6.62 10.55 2.51
CA SER A 423 7.28 11.69 3.17
C SER A 423 8.61 11.28 3.79
N PHE A 424 8.68 10.11 4.41
CA PHE A 424 9.88 9.62 5.06
C PHE A 424 10.99 9.27 4.05
N ILE A 425 10.67 8.57 2.96
CA ILE A 425 11.65 8.29 1.90
C ILE A 425 12.14 9.59 1.27
N GLN A 426 11.25 10.51 0.90
CA GLN A 426 11.64 11.79 0.30
C GLN A 426 12.48 12.64 1.26
N TYR A 427 12.17 12.61 2.57
CA TYR A 427 12.97 13.28 3.61
C TYR A 427 14.41 12.74 3.67
N LEU A 428 14.57 11.41 3.71
CA LEU A 428 15.89 10.78 3.72
C LEU A 428 16.66 11.07 2.42
N VAL A 429 16.00 10.98 1.26
CA VAL A 429 16.61 11.26 -0.04
C VAL A 429 17.00 12.73 -0.17
N ASN A 430 16.15 13.65 0.29
CA ASN A 430 16.46 15.08 0.33
C ASN A 430 17.67 15.38 1.24
N ASN A 431 17.89 14.57 2.29
CA ASN A 431 19.07 14.64 3.15
C ASN A 431 20.29 13.88 2.63
N GLY A 432 20.23 13.38 1.37
CA GLY A 432 21.34 12.81 0.64
C GLY A 432 21.56 11.32 0.86
N TYR A 433 20.53 10.56 1.23
CA TYR A 433 20.59 9.09 1.27
C TYR A 433 19.95 8.50 0.02
N ALA A 434 20.65 7.67 -0.72
CA ALA A 434 20.05 6.87 -1.77
C ALA A 434 19.26 5.73 -1.14
N ILE A 435 18.06 5.42 -1.69
CA ILE A 435 17.18 4.38 -1.16
C ILE A 435 16.94 3.32 -2.24
N LEU A 436 17.24 2.07 -1.93
CA LEU A 436 16.86 0.90 -2.72
C LEU A 436 15.77 0.13 -1.97
N ALA A 437 14.51 0.35 -2.33
CA ALA A 437 13.37 -0.34 -1.76
C ALA A 437 13.16 -1.68 -2.50
N VAL A 438 13.65 -2.75 -1.90
CA VAL A 438 13.76 -4.08 -2.51
C VAL A 438 12.40 -4.76 -2.53
N ASN A 439 12.09 -5.45 -3.65
CA ASN A 439 11.06 -6.46 -3.73
C ASN A 439 11.74 -7.84 -3.79
N ASN A 440 12.20 -8.31 -2.62
CA ASN A 440 12.84 -9.62 -2.47
C ASN A 440 11.89 -10.75 -2.91
N ARG A 441 12.43 -11.94 -3.19
CA ARG A 441 11.58 -13.12 -3.38
C ARG A 441 10.58 -13.23 -2.24
N GLY A 442 9.34 -13.65 -2.54
CA GLY A 442 8.20 -13.58 -1.63
C GLY A 442 7.36 -12.31 -1.77
N SER A 443 7.83 -11.26 -2.48
CA SER A 443 7.04 -10.05 -2.72
C SER A 443 5.89 -10.32 -3.70
N SER A 444 4.71 -9.72 -3.43
CA SER A 444 3.55 -9.77 -4.33
C SER A 444 3.73 -8.93 -5.59
N GLY A 445 2.89 -9.18 -6.62
CA GLY A 445 2.85 -8.41 -7.86
C GLY A 445 3.85 -8.82 -8.92
N TYR A 446 4.57 -9.92 -8.71
CA TYR A 446 5.57 -10.46 -9.64
C TYR A 446 5.29 -11.93 -10.01
N GLY A 447 4.03 -12.34 -9.89
CA GLY A 447 3.54 -13.67 -10.18
C GLY A 447 3.61 -14.63 -8.99
N LYS A 448 2.80 -15.69 -9.05
CA LYS A 448 2.65 -16.66 -7.95
C LYS A 448 3.92 -17.45 -7.64
N THR A 449 4.75 -17.73 -8.65
CA THR A 449 6.03 -18.45 -8.45
C THR A 449 6.98 -17.60 -7.63
N PHE A 450 7.11 -16.30 -7.95
CA PHE A 450 7.95 -15.37 -7.20
C PHE A 450 7.45 -15.18 -5.77
N TYR A 451 6.13 -15.09 -5.60
CA TYR A 451 5.47 -14.90 -4.30
C TYR A 451 5.74 -16.06 -3.32
N LYS A 452 5.79 -17.31 -3.79
CA LYS A 452 6.03 -18.50 -2.97
C LYS A 452 7.51 -18.80 -2.68
N MET A 453 8.46 -18.00 -3.19
CA MET A 453 9.88 -18.34 -3.11
C MET A 453 10.50 -18.22 -1.72
N ASP A 454 9.85 -17.52 -0.79
CA ASP A 454 10.30 -17.37 0.60
C ASP A 454 9.60 -18.32 1.57
N ASP A 455 8.57 -19.06 1.16
CA ASP A 455 7.90 -20.05 1.99
C ASP A 455 8.93 -20.97 2.69
N LEU A 456 8.90 -21.00 4.02
CA LEU A 456 9.85 -21.74 4.88
C LEU A 456 11.34 -21.36 4.69
N ASN A 457 11.65 -20.24 4.04
CA ASN A 457 13.00 -19.74 3.78
C ASN A 457 13.23 -18.29 4.26
N HIS A 458 12.35 -17.80 5.11
CA HIS A 458 12.39 -16.46 5.68
C HIS A 458 13.67 -16.24 6.49
N GLY A 459 14.28 -15.05 6.34
CA GLY A 459 15.54 -14.69 6.97
C GLY A 459 16.78 -15.37 6.36
N ASP A 460 16.62 -16.11 5.28
CA ASP A 460 17.72 -16.75 4.52
C ASP A 460 17.75 -16.26 3.06
N LYS A 461 16.82 -16.75 2.22
CA LYS A 461 16.86 -16.45 0.79
C LYS A 461 16.44 -15.03 0.47
N ASP A 462 15.42 -14.53 1.12
CA ASP A 462 14.94 -13.16 1.05
C ASP A 462 15.97 -12.15 1.59
N LEU A 463 16.65 -12.50 2.71
CA LEU A 463 17.76 -11.71 3.23
C LEU A 463 18.94 -11.64 2.25
N LYS A 464 19.27 -12.74 1.58
CA LYS A 464 20.30 -12.75 0.55
C LYS A 464 19.97 -11.80 -0.60
N ASP A 465 18.69 -11.66 -0.99
CA ASP A 465 18.29 -10.68 -2.01
C ASP A 465 18.59 -9.25 -1.56
N CYS A 466 18.33 -8.92 -0.28
CA CYS A 466 18.68 -7.62 0.30
C CYS A 466 20.19 -7.36 0.30
N ILE A 467 21.00 -8.39 0.61
CA ILE A 467 22.48 -8.31 0.54
C ILE A 467 22.95 -8.10 -0.90
N TRP A 468 22.32 -8.75 -1.89
CA TRP A 468 22.65 -8.51 -3.29
C TRP A 468 22.21 -7.12 -3.75
N GLY A 469 21.13 -6.57 -3.20
CA GLY A 469 20.73 -5.17 -3.37
C GLY A 469 21.80 -4.21 -2.85
N LYS A 470 22.38 -4.48 -1.68
CA LYS A 470 23.57 -3.75 -1.18
C LYS A 470 24.72 -3.80 -2.17
N LYS A 471 25.04 -5.00 -2.72
CA LYS A 471 26.12 -5.15 -3.72
C LYS A 471 25.84 -4.36 -5.00
N TRP A 472 24.57 -4.30 -5.42
CA TRP A 472 24.16 -3.47 -6.55
C TRP A 472 24.40 -1.99 -6.26
N LEU A 473 24.07 -1.51 -5.06
CA LEU A 473 24.36 -0.13 -4.61
C LEU A 473 25.86 0.16 -4.60
N GLN A 474 26.68 -0.77 -4.10
CA GLN A 474 28.15 -0.63 -4.05
C GLN A 474 28.77 -0.45 -5.45
N ASN A 475 28.14 -0.96 -6.50
CA ASN A 475 28.58 -0.83 -7.89
C ASN A 475 28.17 0.50 -8.54
N GLN A 476 27.37 1.34 -7.86
CA GLN A 476 27.03 2.67 -8.36
C GLN A 476 28.16 3.65 -8.04
N ASP A 477 28.67 4.35 -9.05
CA ASP A 477 29.85 5.20 -8.92
C ASP A 477 29.66 6.45 -8.03
N TYR A 478 28.43 6.78 -7.71
CA TYR A 478 28.00 7.87 -6.83
C TYR A 478 27.61 7.41 -5.41
N ILE A 479 27.69 6.12 -5.10
CA ILE A 479 27.45 5.59 -3.75
C ILE A 479 28.78 5.44 -3.01
N ASP A 480 28.79 5.79 -1.72
CA ASP A 480 29.85 5.42 -0.79
C ASP A 480 29.66 3.96 -0.37
N ALA A 481 30.46 3.08 -0.96
CA ALA A 481 30.33 1.62 -0.79
C ALA A 481 30.48 1.16 0.68
N GLU A 482 31.14 1.96 1.53
CA GLU A 482 31.36 1.66 2.94
C GLU A 482 30.21 2.18 3.84
N LYS A 483 29.29 3.00 3.28
CA LYS A 483 28.21 3.67 4.03
C LYS A 483 26.85 3.19 3.56
N ILE A 484 26.55 1.91 3.80
CA ILE A 484 25.26 1.30 3.46
C ILE A 484 24.63 0.70 4.70
N GLY A 485 23.40 1.15 5.02
CA GLY A 485 22.55 0.65 6.10
C GLY A 485 21.36 -0.13 5.58
N ILE A 486 20.61 -0.73 6.50
CA ILE A 486 19.35 -1.43 6.23
C ILE A 486 18.25 -0.89 7.13
N ILE A 487 17.04 -0.73 6.58
CA ILE A 487 15.88 -0.16 7.28
C ILE A 487 14.60 -0.86 6.82
N GLY A 488 13.68 -1.11 7.74
CA GLY A 488 12.37 -1.65 7.39
C GLY A 488 11.39 -1.65 8.54
N GLY A 489 10.11 -1.81 8.20
CA GLY A 489 9.02 -1.89 9.16
C GLY A 489 8.34 -3.26 9.16
N SER A 490 7.83 -3.70 10.32
CA SER A 490 7.12 -4.98 10.47
C SER A 490 8.01 -6.16 10.03
N TYR A 491 7.62 -6.93 9.02
CA TYR A 491 8.49 -7.94 8.42
C TYR A 491 9.82 -7.34 7.91
N GLY A 492 9.80 -6.13 7.33
CA GLY A 492 11.03 -5.43 6.95
C GLY A 492 11.91 -5.08 8.15
N GLY A 493 11.32 -4.83 9.33
CA GLY A 493 12.04 -4.68 10.60
C GLY A 493 12.66 -6.00 11.07
N TYR A 494 11.95 -7.12 10.90
CA TYR A 494 12.52 -8.45 11.07
C TYR A 494 13.73 -8.66 10.17
N MET A 495 13.60 -8.37 8.87
CA MET A 495 14.70 -8.50 7.90
C MET A 495 15.91 -7.62 8.27
N THR A 496 15.65 -6.42 8.80
CA THR A 496 16.69 -5.56 9.35
C THR A 496 17.42 -6.25 10.51
N MET A 497 16.68 -6.78 11.48
CA MET A 497 17.30 -7.47 12.61
C MET A 497 17.96 -8.78 12.20
N ALA A 498 17.38 -9.52 11.25
CA ALA A 498 18.00 -10.71 10.66
C ALA A 498 19.35 -10.38 9.99
N ALA A 499 19.43 -9.28 9.25
CA ALA A 499 20.68 -8.80 8.67
C ALA A 499 21.73 -8.47 9.75
N MET A 500 21.31 -7.76 10.80
CA MET A 500 22.23 -7.33 11.88
C MET A 500 22.69 -8.48 12.78
N THR A 501 21.92 -9.59 12.86
CA THR A 501 22.26 -10.75 13.67
C THR A 501 22.90 -11.89 12.88
N PHE A 502 22.36 -12.24 11.70
CA PHE A 502 22.81 -13.41 10.92
C PHE A 502 23.96 -13.09 9.97
N THR A 503 24.05 -11.81 9.55
CA THR A 503 25.10 -11.31 8.64
C THR A 503 25.69 -9.98 9.16
N PRO A 504 26.23 -9.97 10.41
CA PRO A 504 26.51 -8.73 11.15
C PRO A 504 27.60 -7.83 10.51
N ASP A 505 28.36 -8.34 9.54
CA ASP A 505 29.39 -7.60 8.83
C ASP A 505 28.87 -6.93 7.54
N GLU A 506 27.60 -7.18 7.15
CA GLU A 506 27.09 -6.67 5.88
C GLU A 506 26.66 -5.20 5.94
N PHE A 507 25.97 -4.77 6.97
CA PHE A 507 25.43 -3.41 7.04
C PHE A 507 26.05 -2.62 8.19
N LYS A 508 26.28 -1.32 7.96
CA LYS A 508 26.90 -0.41 8.94
C LYS A 508 25.96 0.00 10.07
N VAL A 509 24.66 0.06 9.78
CA VAL A 509 23.60 0.35 10.75
C VAL A 509 22.32 -0.38 10.37
N GLY A 510 21.48 -0.66 11.38
CA GLY A 510 20.12 -1.18 11.18
C GLY A 510 19.07 -0.26 11.80
N VAL A 511 17.98 0.00 11.10
CA VAL A 511 16.82 0.71 11.67
C VAL A 511 15.61 -0.21 11.62
N ASN A 512 15.24 -0.74 12.78
CA ASN A 512 14.09 -1.63 12.97
C ASN A 512 12.87 -0.81 13.42
N ILE A 513 11.82 -0.81 12.61
CA ILE A 513 10.56 -0.14 12.91
C ILE A 513 9.51 -1.22 13.22
N PHE A 514 9.18 -1.42 14.50
CA PHE A 514 8.23 -2.42 15.04
C PHE A 514 8.35 -3.81 14.39
N GLY A 515 9.59 -4.29 14.19
CA GLY A 515 9.86 -5.56 13.51
C GLY A 515 9.80 -6.76 14.44
N VAL A 516 9.35 -7.89 13.89
CA VAL A 516 9.37 -9.18 14.59
C VAL A 516 10.80 -9.57 14.95
N THR A 517 11.03 -9.95 16.20
CA THR A 517 12.32 -10.46 16.67
C THR A 517 12.26 -11.86 17.23
N ASN A 518 11.04 -12.37 17.53
CA ASN A 518 10.79 -13.68 18.11
C ASN A 518 9.61 -14.39 17.42
N TRP A 519 9.88 -15.13 16.36
CA TRP A 519 8.86 -15.85 15.60
C TRP A 519 8.08 -16.89 16.44
N LEU A 520 8.71 -17.50 17.45
CA LEU A 520 8.01 -18.42 18.36
C LEU A 520 6.91 -17.71 19.14
N ARG A 521 7.16 -16.47 19.58
CA ARG A 521 6.17 -15.66 20.30
C ARG A 521 5.14 -15.11 19.35
N THR A 522 5.55 -14.43 18.28
CA THR A 522 4.65 -13.78 17.31
C THR A 522 3.61 -14.76 16.80
N LEU A 523 4.01 -15.95 16.34
CA LEU A 523 3.09 -16.98 15.85
C LEU A 523 2.16 -17.56 16.92
N LYS A 524 2.57 -17.56 18.19
CA LYS A 524 1.70 -17.98 19.32
C LYS A 524 0.77 -16.86 19.80
N SER A 525 1.13 -15.61 19.61
CA SER A 525 0.39 -14.43 20.07
C SER A 525 -0.47 -13.78 18.97
N ILE A 526 -0.71 -14.47 17.87
CA ILE A 526 -1.59 -14.00 16.79
C ILE A 526 -2.93 -13.54 17.39
N PRO A 527 -3.40 -12.31 17.10
CA PRO A 527 -4.67 -11.81 17.62
C PRO A 527 -5.83 -12.77 17.29
N PRO A 528 -6.80 -12.97 18.21
CA PRO A 528 -7.90 -13.90 17.96
C PRO A 528 -8.65 -13.66 16.66
N TYR A 529 -8.84 -12.40 16.26
CA TYR A 529 -9.53 -12.03 15.01
C TYR A 529 -8.74 -12.38 13.72
N TRP A 530 -7.52 -12.93 13.83
CA TRP A 530 -6.75 -13.49 12.72
C TRP A 530 -6.82 -15.03 12.67
N GLU A 531 -7.66 -15.67 13.46
CA GLU A 531 -7.74 -17.15 13.54
C GLU A 531 -7.91 -17.80 12.16
N SER A 532 -8.74 -17.22 11.28
CA SER A 532 -8.93 -17.72 9.92
C SER A 532 -7.65 -17.71 9.07
N PHE A 533 -6.69 -16.88 9.42
CA PHE A 533 -5.42 -16.75 8.71
C PHE A 533 -4.25 -17.47 9.41
N ARG A 534 -4.39 -17.85 10.68
CA ARG A 534 -3.31 -18.47 11.48
C ARG A 534 -2.70 -19.69 10.82
N ASN A 535 -3.53 -20.60 10.32
CA ASN A 535 -3.06 -21.81 9.67
C ASN A 535 -2.27 -21.54 8.38
N ALA A 536 -2.61 -20.49 7.65
CA ALA A 536 -1.87 -20.06 6.48
C ALA A 536 -0.48 -19.55 6.87
N LEU A 537 -0.40 -18.71 7.91
CA LEU A 537 0.89 -18.25 8.45
C LEU A 537 1.74 -19.42 8.97
N TYR A 538 1.14 -20.44 9.60
CA TYR A 538 1.87 -21.61 10.04
C TYR A 538 2.42 -22.45 8.87
N LYS A 539 1.71 -22.52 7.75
CA LYS A 539 2.22 -23.19 6.54
C LYS A 539 3.37 -22.44 5.90
N GLU A 540 3.30 -21.13 5.87
CA GLU A 540 4.33 -20.27 5.30
C GLU A 540 5.55 -20.17 6.20
N MET A 541 5.34 -19.83 7.48
CA MET A 541 6.42 -19.58 8.44
C MET A 541 6.88 -20.81 9.19
N GLY A 542 6.03 -21.81 9.34
CA GLY A 542 6.20 -22.98 10.22
C GLY A 542 5.32 -22.93 11.46
N ASP A 543 4.95 -24.09 11.97
CA ASP A 543 4.11 -24.24 13.17
C ASP A 543 4.97 -24.22 14.45
N PRO A 544 4.85 -23.21 15.33
CA PRO A 544 5.64 -23.08 16.55
C PRO A 544 5.37 -24.19 17.59
N THR A 545 4.37 -25.05 17.37
CA THR A 545 4.00 -26.16 18.26
C THR A 545 4.57 -27.50 17.78
N THR A 546 5.25 -27.54 16.64
CA THR A 546 5.84 -28.72 16.02
C THR A 546 7.37 -28.66 16.03
N ALA A 547 8.01 -29.56 15.27
CA ALA A 547 9.46 -29.55 15.04
C ALA A 547 9.95 -28.27 14.33
N ASP A 548 9.06 -27.54 13.64
CA ASP A 548 9.39 -26.24 13.02
C ASP A 548 9.85 -25.20 14.05
N SER A 549 9.52 -25.40 15.33
CA SER A 549 9.98 -24.55 16.43
C SER A 549 11.51 -24.42 16.49
N ILE A 550 12.26 -25.43 16.03
CA ILE A 550 13.73 -25.38 15.94
C ILE A 550 14.15 -24.34 14.93
N ARG A 551 13.60 -24.40 13.70
CA ARG A 551 13.89 -23.42 12.66
C ARG A 551 13.42 -22.02 13.04
N LEU A 552 12.22 -21.91 13.63
CA LEU A 552 11.69 -20.63 14.09
C LEU A 552 12.58 -20.00 15.18
N TYR A 553 13.21 -20.81 16.05
CA TYR A 553 14.22 -20.33 16.98
C TYR A 553 15.45 -19.79 16.24
N GLU A 554 15.96 -20.56 15.27
CA GLU A 554 17.17 -20.23 14.51
C GLU A 554 17.01 -18.92 13.71
N ILE A 555 15.81 -18.66 13.16
CA ILE A 555 15.52 -17.44 12.39
C ILE A 555 14.96 -16.29 13.27
N SER A 556 14.94 -16.42 14.58
CA SER A 556 14.48 -15.35 15.50
C SER A 556 15.67 -14.51 15.97
N PRO A 557 15.81 -13.25 15.55
CA PRO A 557 16.95 -12.39 15.88
C PRO A 557 17.23 -12.25 17.38
N VAL A 558 16.18 -12.27 18.23
CA VAL A 558 16.33 -12.09 19.68
C VAL A 558 17.26 -13.13 20.32
N PHE A 559 17.31 -14.36 19.80
CA PHE A 559 18.18 -15.43 20.31
C PHE A 559 19.63 -15.33 19.81
N HIS A 560 19.92 -14.34 18.99
CA HIS A 560 21.22 -14.10 18.35
C HIS A 560 21.69 -12.65 18.53
N ALA A 561 21.11 -11.93 19.50
CA ALA A 561 21.44 -10.53 19.78
C ALA A 561 22.93 -10.31 20.09
N ASP A 562 23.60 -11.35 20.62
CA ASP A 562 25.03 -11.40 20.90
C ASP A 562 25.93 -11.29 19.66
N LYS A 563 25.38 -11.54 18.46
CA LYS A 563 26.10 -11.45 17.19
C LYS A 563 26.11 -10.05 16.58
N VAL A 564 25.26 -9.14 17.08
CA VAL A 564 25.19 -7.76 16.55
C VAL A 564 26.52 -7.04 16.80
N LYS A 565 27.05 -6.40 15.77
CA LYS A 565 28.34 -5.70 15.81
C LYS A 565 28.23 -4.20 15.57
N ASN A 566 27.17 -3.76 14.93
CA ASN A 566 26.99 -2.39 14.47
C ASN A 566 25.78 -1.73 15.12
N PRO A 567 25.71 -0.40 15.20
CA PRO A 567 24.63 0.33 15.83
C PRO A 567 23.24 -0.01 15.25
N VAL A 568 22.26 -0.09 16.13
CA VAL A 568 20.86 -0.38 15.80
C VAL A 568 19.96 0.69 16.39
N MET A 569 18.93 1.07 15.64
CA MET A 569 17.82 1.85 16.16
C MET A 569 16.54 1.01 16.14
N VAL A 570 15.75 1.07 17.20
CA VAL A 570 14.47 0.35 17.33
C VAL A 570 13.36 1.36 17.64
N LEU A 571 12.30 1.33 16.84
CA LEU A 571 11.09 2.13 17.03
C LEU A 571 9.91 1.20 17.30
N GLN A 572 9.06 1.51 18.31
CA GLN A 572 7.95 0.64 18.71
C GLN A 572 6.74 1.43 19.19
N GLY A 573 5.53 1.01 18.81
CA GLY A 573 4.28 1.43 19.42
C GLY A 573 3.93 0.51 20.61
N ALA A 574 3.59 1.09 21.77
CA ALA A 574 3.32 0.31 22.97
C ALA A 574 2.03 -0.53 22.88
N ASN A 575 1.06 -0.08 22.07
CA ASN A 575 -0.24 -0.73 21.86
C ASN A 575 -0.27 -1.67 20.66
N ASP A 576 0.89 -2.04 20.12
CA ASP A 576 0.99 -2.88 18.92
C ASP A 576 0.41 -4.30 19.19
N PRO A 577 -0.72 -4.68 18.52
CA PRO A 577 -1.32 -5.98 18.73
C PRO A 577 -0.71 -7.09 17.85
N ARG A 578 0.14 -6.73 16.88
CA ARG A 578 0.75 -7.66 15.91
C ARG A 578 2.14 -8.09 16.33
N VAL A 579 2.99 -7.09 16.66
CA VAL A 579 4.35 -7.30 17.17
C VAL A 579 4.41 -6.70 18.56
N LEU A 580 4.34 -7.56 19.56
CA LEU A 580 4.25 -7.12 20.94
C LEU A 580 5.50 -6.35 21.36
N LYS A 581 5.33 -5.24 22.11
CA LYS A 581 6.42 -4.39 22.59
C LYS A 581 7.55 -5.18 23.27
N ILE A 582 7.21 -6.28 23.96
CA ILE A 582 8.20 -7.14 24.63
C ILE A 582 9.24 -7.70 23.65
N GLU A 583 8.94 -7.86 22.37
CA GLU A 583 9.91 -8.32 21.38
C GLU A 583 11.00 -7.27 21.13
N SER A 584 10.61 -6.00 21.07
CA SER A 584 11.56 -4.88 20.98
C SER A 584 12.33 -4.70 22.30
N ASP A 585 11.68 -4.82 23.46
CA ASP A 585 12.36 -4.72 24.76
C ASP A 585 13.47 -5.77 24.91
N GLU A 586 13.22 -7.03 24.56
CA GLU A 586 14.16 -8.13 24.69
C GLU A 586 15.36 -8.02 23.74
N ILE A 587 15.11 -7.68 22.46
CA ILE A 587 16.23 -7.55 21.49
C ILE A 587 17.14 -6.37 21.86
N VAL A 588 16.56 -5.24 22.30
CA VAL A 588 17.31 -4.07 22.78
C VAL A 588 18.20 -4.45 23.95
N ALA A 589 17.62 -5.05 25.00
CA ALA A 589 18.36 -5.49 26.17
C ALA A 589 19.50 -6.48 25.82
N GLY A 590 19.23 -7.42 24.87
CA GLY A 590 20.25 -8.37 24.40
C GLY A 590 21.42 -7.71 23.67
N ILE A 591 21.17 -6.69 22.86
CA ILE A 591 22.21 -5.97 22.13
C ILE A 591 23.01 -5.06 23.08
N GLU A 592 22.34 -4.34 23.98
CA GLU A 592 23.00 -3.50 24.99
C GLU A 592 23.92 -4.30 25.91
N ALA A 593 23.50 -5.52 26.31
CA ALA A 593 24.32 -6.42 27.13
C ALA A 593 25.67 -6.78 26.48
N ASN A 594 25.77 -6.67 25.14
CA ASN A 594 26.99 -6.87 24.38
C ASN A 594 27.79 -5.59 24.15
N GLY A 595 27.38 -4.47 24.73
CA GLY A 595 28.07 -3.18 24.62
C GLY A 595 27.92 -2.52 23.23
N ILE A 596 26.94 -2.92 22.46
CA ILE A 596 26.63 -2.30 21.17
C ILE A 596 25.60 -1.18 21.36
N THR A 597 25.82 -0.07 20.68
CA THR A 597 24.92 1.08 20.75
C THR A 597 23.54 0.74 20.19
N VAL A 598 22.49 0.97 21.00
CA VAL A 598 21.09 0.90 20.61
C VAL A 598 20.39 2.21 20.95
N GLU A 599 19.67 2.79 19.99
CA GLU A 599 18.69 3.83 20.24
C GLU A 599 17.29 3.22 20.24
N TYR A 600 16.57 3.30 21.36
CA TYR A 600 15.24 2.73 21.52
C TYR A 600 14.20 3.82 21.76
N VAL A 601 13.18 3.87 20.89
CA VAL A 601 12.09 4.88 20.97
C VAL A 601 10.75 4.16 21.03
N VAL A 602 9.96 4.45 22.05
CA VAL A 602 8.64 3.88 22.27
C VAL A 602 7.61 5.00 22.30
N PHE A 603 6.47 4.79 21.62
CA PHE A 603 5.31 5.67 21.64
C PHE A 603 4.16 4.96 22.36
N ASP A 604 3.77 5.49 23.54
CA ASP A 604 2.79 4.86 24.44
C ASP A 604 1.36 4.85 23.86
N ASP A 605 1.09 5.68 22.88
CA ASP A 605 -0.22 5.92 22.29
C ASP A 605 -0.30 5.54 20.80
N GLU A 606 0.64 4.71 20.32
CA GLU A 606 0.67 4.17 18.97
C GLU A 606 0.61 2.63 18.99
N GLY A 607 0.06 2.09 17.87
CA GLY A 607 -0.02 0.64 17.61
C GLY A 607 1.00 0.16 16.59
N HIS A 608 0.55 -0.72 15.66
CA HIS A 608 1.38 -1.21 14.55
C HIS A 608 1.45 -0.19 13.41
N GLY A 609 2.27 0.83 13.60
CA GLY A 609 2.43 2.01 12.73
C GLY A 609 2.10 3.30 13.47
N PHE A 610 2.84 4.36 13.14
CA PHE A 610 2.62 5.68 13.72
C PHE A 610 1.59 6.44 12.89
N ARG A 611 0.59 7.01 13.53
CA ARG A 611 -0.54 7.69 12.88
C ARG A 611 -0.63 9.16 13.21
N LYS A 612 -0.10 9.56 14.37
CA LYS A 612 -0.04 10.97 14.79
C LYS A 612 1.18 11.62 14.15
N LYS A 613 0.97 12.76 13.48
CA LYS A 613 2.07 13.49 12.83
C LYS A 613 3.18 13.85 13.79
N GLU A 614 2.85 14.23 15.03
CA GLU A 614 3.85 14.55 16.07
C GLU A 614 4.77 13.36 16.35
N ASN A 615 4.21 12.15 16.49
CA ASN A 615 4.99 10.93 16.73
C ASN A 615 5.83 10.54 15.48
N GLU A 616 5.28 10.71 14.28
CA GLU A 616 6.03 10.48 13.04
C GLU A 616 7.20 11.46 12.88
N ILE A 617 7.00 12.75 13.19
CA ILE A 617 8.04 13.79 13.16
C ILE A 617 9.15 13.43 14.16
N GLU A 618 8.82 13.07 15.39
CA GLU A 618 9.80 12.66 16.39
C GLU A 618 10.54 11.39 15.96
N ALA A 619 9.81 10.34 15.57
CA ALA A 619 10.38 9.06 15.17
C ALA A 619 11.38 9.22 14.03
N TYR A 620 10.95 9.83 12.93
CA TYR A 620 11.77 9.88 11.73
C TYR A 620 12.81 10.99 11.73
N GLY A 621 12.62 12.03 12.56
CA GLY A 621 13.67 12.98 12.89
C GLY A 621 14.82 12.32 13.65
N LYS A 622 14.51 11.46 14.63
CA LYS A 622 15.51 10.64 15.33
C LYS A 622 16.20 9.64 14.41
N VAL A 623 15.48 9.02 13.46
CA VAL A 623 16.12 8.14 12.46
C VAL A 623 17.17 8.88 11.65
N LEU A 624 16.87 10.09 11.15
CA LEU A 624 17.89 10.86 10.41
C LEU A 624 19.09 11.17 11.28
N SER A 625 18.89 11.62 12.53
CA SER A 625 19.97 11.91 13.47
C SER A 625 20.87 10.70 13.74
N PHE A 626 20.26 9.51 13.92
CA PHE A 626 20.95 8.25 14.07
C PHE A 626 21.79 7.91 12.83
N LEU A 627 21.19 8.01 11.63
CA LEU A 627 21.87 7.75 10.37
C LEU A 627 23.02 8.74 10.10
N GLU A 628 22.85 10.01 10.45
CA GLU A 628 23.93 11.00 10.33
C GLU A 628 25.09 10.70 11.28
N THR A 629 24.78 10.27 12.50
CA THR A 629 25.80 9.94 13.50
C THR A 629 26.59 8.70 13.13
N TYR A 630 25.91 7.59 12.86
CA TYR A 630 26.54 6.27 12.79
C TYR A 630 26.80 5.76 11.37
N LEU A 631 26.13 6.33 10.35
CA LEU A 631 26.35 5.94 8.96
C LEU A 631 27.11 7.00 8.17
N LYS A 632 26.69 8.27 8.24
CA LYS A 632 27.28 9.34 7.44
C LYS A 632 28.60 9.86 8.01
N ASN A 633 28.67 10.10 9.32
CA ASN A 633 29.84 10.65 9.99
C ASN A 633 30.79 9.59 10.57
N ASP A 634 30.41 8.30 10.53
CA ASP A 634 31.21 7.15 10.95
C ASP A 634 31.80 7.31 12.39
N VAL A 635 30.98 7.85 13.30
CA VAL A 635 31.31 7.93 14.72
C VAL A 635 31.29 6.50 15.27
N LYS A 636 32.48 5.94 15.47
CA LYS A 636 32.64 4.61 16.09
C LYS A 636 32.15 4.67 17.53
N ASN A 637 31.54 3.58 18.01
CA ASN A 637 31.11 3.41 19.40
C ASN A 637 32.13 4.01 20.38
N LEU A 638 31.69 5.00 21.15
CA LEU A 638 32.46 5.57 22.24
C LEU A 638 32.40 4.68 23.46
#